data_8ca9a7ff5dc1e7551f4d20879e029423
#
_entry.id   8ca9a7ff5dc1e7551f4d20879e029423
#
_cell.length_a   1.000
_cell.length_b   1.000
_cell.length_c   1.000
_cell.angle_alpha   90.00
_cell.angle_beta   90.00
_cell.angle_gamma   90.00
#
_symmetry.space_group_name_H-M   'P 1'
#
loop_
_entity.id
_entity.type
_entity.pdbx_description
1 polymer ?
#
loop_
_entity_poly.entity_id
_entity_poly.type
_entity_poly.pdbx_seq_one_letter_code
_entity_poly.pdbx_strand_id
1 'polypeptide(L)'
;MNTSLSWIKAYVPDLDVTAQEYTDAMTLSGTKVEGYEELDADLSKIVVGQIEKIEKHPDADKLIICQVNVGAEIIQIVTGAPNVHEGDKVPVVLDGGRVAGGHEPGSRVKGGIKIKKGKLRGVESCGMMCSIEELGSNRDMYPEAPEEGIYIFPENTEVGADAVEVLGLHDVVFEYEVTSNRVDCFSVVGIAREAAATFGKEFYPPVVTPTGNDEDASDYIKVTVKNTDLCPRYCARVVKNIKIGPSPEWMQRRLASVGIRPINNLVDITNYVMEEYGQPMHAYDLDTIEDREIIVRTAAKGEKFTTLDGQERQMDESVLMICDGRKSIGIAGIMGGENSMITDDVHTMLFEAACFDGTNIRKSSKKVGLRTDASGKFEKGLDPNNAQAAIDRACQLVEEMGAGEVVGGMVDVYAEKREPVRITFQPDEINVLLGTDISAEDMLGYFEKIGLSYEKETNEVIIPTFRQDLLRTADLAEEVARFFGYDNIPTTLPSGESTMGKLPFKLRVEDIAKEIAEFCGFSQGMTYSFESPKVFDKLQIPEDSELRRVVEIMNPLGEDYSIMRTLPLNGMLSSLATNYNRRNKNVRLYELANVYLPKELPLKELPEERMQFTLGMYGDGDFYSMKGVVEEFLEKAGLHEKETYDPAGNRPYLHPGRQANILYAGNVIGYLGEVHPDVADAYGIGERAYIAVLDMPEVTKYATFDRKYTGIAKYPAVTRDISMVMPKEILAGQVEEVIEAKGGAYLESYALFDVYEGAQIKAGYKSLAYSIVFRAKDKTLEDAEVTEAMERILKTLEGMGIELRK
;
A
#
# COMPACT_ATOMS: atom_id res chain seq x y z
N MET A 1 -3.49 -7.73 -13.27
CA MET A 1 -4.19 -8.46 -14.35
C MET A 1 -3.17 -9.07 -15.27
N ASN A 2 -3.36 -10.33 -15.68
CA ASN A 2 -2.45 -10.99 -16.61
C ASN A 2 -3.09 -11.09 -17.99
N THR A 3 -2.29 -10.96 -19.05
CA THR A 3 -2.77 -11.12 -20.44
C THR A 3 -1.63 -11.62 -21.33
N SER A 4 -1.88 -12.61 -22.17
CA SER A 4 -0.86 -13.12 -23.07
C SER A 4 -0.76 -12.31 -24.36
N LEU A 5 0.45 -12.25 -24.90
CA LEU A 5 0.74 -11.57 -26.17
C LEU A 5 -0.08 -12.18 -27.32
N SER A 6 -0.22 -13.51 -27.35
CA SER A 6 -1.00 -14.20 -28.37
C SER A 6 -2.48 -13.83 -28.34
N TRP A 7 -3.04 -13.61 -27.13
CA TRP A 7 -4.43 -13.15 -27.00
C TRP A 7 -4.60 -11.71 -27.44
N ILE A 8 -3.64 -10.82 -27.10
CA ILE A 8 -3.62 -9.42 -27.59
C ILE A 8 -3.56 -9.40 -29.12
N LYS A 9 -2.68 -10.22 -29.73
CA LYS A 9 -2.53 -10.35 -31.19
C LYS A 9 -3.80 -10.83 -31.91
N ALA A 10 -4.71 -11.50 -31.22
CA ALA A 10 -6.01 -11.83 -31.81
C ALA A 10 -6.84 -10.59 -32.18
N TYR A 11 -6.56 -9.44 -31.54
CA TYR A 11 -7.22 -8.14 -31.80
C TYR A 11 -6.28 -7.11 -32.44
N VAL A 12 -4.97 -7.35 -32.40
CA VAL A 12 -3.93 -6.50 -32.99
C VAL A 12 -2.93 -7.41 -33.74
N PRO A 13 -3.34 -8.01 -34.88
CA PRO A 13 -2.56 -9.05 -35.54
C PRO A 13 -1.20 -8.58 -36.03
N ASP A 14 -1.06 -7.30 -36.37
CA ASP A 14 0.20 -6.69 -36.85
C ASP A 14 1.12 -6.21 -35.72
N LEU A 15 0.90 -6.65 -34.49
CA LEU A 15 1.74 -6.32 -33.34
C LEU A 15 2.97 -7.23 -33.31
N ASP A 16 4.07 -6.75 -33.94
CA ASP A 16 5.35 -7.46 -33.98
C ASP A 16 6.36 -6.72 -33.11
N VAL A 17 6.49 -7.15 -31.87
CA VAL A 17 7.30 -6.50 -30.84
C VAL A 17 7.90 -7.55 -29.89
N THR A 18 9.06 -7.25 -29.33
CA THR A 18 9.61 -8.03 -28.22
C THR A 18 8.88 -7.76 -26.92
N ALA A 19 8.99 -8.66 -25.94
CA ALA A 19 8.39 -8.49 -24.63
C ALA A 19 8.87 -7.21 -23.92
N GLN A 20 10.15 -6.88 -24.05
CA GLN A 20 10.72 -5.67 -23.46
C GLN A 20 10.20 -4.40 -24.14
N GLU A 21 10.18 -4.34 -25.47
CA GLU A 21 9.63 -3.20 -26.21
C GLU A 21 8.16 -2.96 -25.88
N TYR A 22 7.39 -4.04 -25.76
CA TYR A 22 5.99 -3.97 -25.36
C TYR A 22 5.85 -3.38 -23.95
N THR A 23 6.60 -3.91 -22.99
CA THR A 23 6.58 -3.47 -21.59
C THR A 23 6.92 -1.99 -21.45
N ASP A 24 7.98 -1.55 -22.11
CA ASP A 24 8.45 -0.17 -22.03
C ASP A 24 7.43 0.79 -22.66
N ALA A 25 6.94 0.48 -23.87
CA ALA A 25 6.02 1.34 -24.58
C ALA A 25 4.65 1.45 -23.87
N MET A 26 4.07 0.35 -23.39
CA MET A 26 2.81 0.34 -22.66
C MET A 26 2.92 1.11 -21.34
N THR A 27 4.01 0.95 -20.62
CA THR A 27 4.27 1.67 -19.38
C THR A 27 4.40 3.17 -19.63
N LEU A 28 5.15 3.58 -20.63
CA LEU A 28 5.34 4.99 -20.99
C LEU A 28 4.05 5.64 -21.51
N SER A 29 3.16 4.89 -22.15
CA SER A 29 1.86 5.39 -22.62
C SER A 29 0.75 5.33 -21.57
N GLY A 30 1.07 5.00 -20.30
CA GLY A 30 0.15 5.08 -19.16
C GLY A 30 -0.51 3.77 -18.74
N THR A 31 -0.22 2.65 -19.41
CA THR A 31 -0.71 1.33 -19.01
C THR A 31 0.47 0.52 -18.45
N LYS A 32 0.69 0.64 -17.13
CA LYS A 32 1.87 0.10 -16.46
C LYS A 32 1.92 -1.43 -16.51
N VAL A 33 3.02 -1.95 -17.05
CA VAL A 33 3.39 -3.36 -17.00
C VAL A 33 4.38 -3.55 -15.84
N GLU A 34 4.03 -4.37 -14.85
CA GLU A 34 4.89 -4.68 -13.69
C GLU A 34 5.99 -5.67 -14.04
N GLY A 35 5.70 -6.58 -14.97
CA GLY A 35 6.62 -7.60 -15.41
C GLY A 35 6.05 -8.46 -16.52
N TYR A 36 6.87 -9.36 -17.03
CA TYR A 36 6.45 -10.35 -18.01
C TYR A 36 7.15 -11.68 -17.79
N GLU A 37 6.51 -12.74 -18.25
CA GLU A 37 7.05 -14.09 -18.27
C GLU A 37 6.97 -14.65 -19.70
N GLU A 38 8.14 -15.01 -20.25
CA GLU A 38 8.23 -15.81 -21.46
C GLU A 38 8.08 -17.28 -21.05
N LEU A 39 7.00 -17.93 -21.49
CA LEU A 39 6.66 -19.27 -21.03
C LEU A 39 7.68 -20.31 -21.46
N ASP A 40 8.35 -20.08 -22.58
CA ASP A 40 9.35 -20.96 -23.19
C ASP A 40 10.81 -20.58 -22.87
N ALA A 41 11.08 -19.55 -22.07
CA ALA A 41 12.43 -19.04 -21.82
C ALA A 41 13.47 -20.10 -21.39
N ASP A 42 13.01 -21.11 -20.68
CA ASP A 42 13.84 -22.19 -20.14
C ASP A 42 13.75 -23.49 -20.96
N LEU A 43 13.05 -23.48 -22.10
CA LEU A 43 12.80 -24.64 -22.96
C LEU A 43 13.61 -24.57 -24.26
N SER A 44 14.09 -25.70 -24.74
CA SER A 44 14.71 -25.77 -26.06
C SER A 44 14.84 -27.19 -26.58
N LYS A 45 14.68 -27.37 -27.89
CA LYS A 45 14.84 -28.63 -28.63
C LYS A 45 13.88 -29.71 -28.08
N ILE A 46 12.63 -29.39 -27.92
CA ILE A 46 11.59 -30.30 -27.47
C ILE A 46 10.65 -30.57 -28.65
N VAL A 47 10.54 -31.81 -29.02
CA VAL A 47 9.73 -32.23 -30.18
C VAL A 47 8.70 -33.28 -29.79
N VAL A 48 7.66 -33.41 -30.60
CA VAL A 48 6.69 -34.49 -30.46
C VAL A 48 7.34 -35.79 -30.94
N GLY A 49 7.55 -36.75 -30.06
CA GLY A 49 8.05 -38.09 -30.40
C GLY A 49 6.96 -39.13 -30.31
N GLN A 50 6.97 -40.14 -31.18
CA GLN A 50 6.09 -41.28 -31.09
C GLN A 50 6.85 -42.51 -30.64
N ILE A 51 6.34 -43.21 -29.61
CA ILE A 51 6.92 -44.44 -29.11
C ILE A 51 6.59 -45.57 -30.05
N GLU A 52 7.59 -46.10 -30.77
CA GLU A 52 7.39 -47.20 -31.73
C GLU A 52 7.55 -48.56 -31.06
N LYS A 53 8.42 -48.70 -30.05
CA LYS A 53 8.69 -49.99 -29.38
C LYS A 53 9.13 -49.75 -27.93
N ILE A 54 8.67 -50.64 -27.04
CA ILE A 54 9.06 -50.66 -25.64
C ILE A 54 9.70 -52.00 -25.28
N GLU A 55 10.88 -51.97 -24.65
CA GLU A 55 11.58 -53.17 -24.16
C GLU A 55 11.89 -53.04 -22.68
N LYS A 56 12.00 -54.15 -21.94
CA LYS A 56 12.39 -54.17 -20.55
C LYS A 56 13.87 -53.85 -20.41
N HIS A 57 14.21 -53.06 -19.39
CA HIS A 57 15.62 -52.77 -19.07
C HIS A 57 16.30 -54.05 -18.51
N PRO A 58 17.50 -54.44 -19.00
CA PRO A 58 18.16 -55.69 -18.58
C PRO A 58 18.54 -55.72 -17.07
N ASP A 59 18.87 -54.58 -16.47
CA ASP A 59 19.42 -54.49 -15.10
C ASP A 59 18.56 -53.61 -14.14
N ALA A 60 17.31 -53.34 -14.49
CA ALA A 60 16.46 -52.48 -13.65
C ALA A 60 14.95 -52.78 -13.87
N ASP A 61 14.29 -53.23 -12.80
CA ASP A 61 12.86 -53.61 -12.86
C ASP A 61 11.89 -52.44 -13.11
N LYS A 62 12.30 -51.21 -12.77
CA LYS A 62 11.48 -50.00 -12.89
C LYS A 62 11.79 -49.15 -14.13
N LEU A 63 12.72 -49.56 -14.96
CA LEU A 63 13.08 -48.85 -16.18
C LEU A 63 12.65 -49.62 -17.40
N ILE A 64 12.24 -48.87 -18.44
CA ILE A 64 11.93 -49.38 -19.77
C ILE A 64 12.80 -48.65 -20.79
N ILE A 65 13.07 -49.29 -21.92
CA ILE A 65 13.82 -48.76 -23.07
C ILE A 65 12.79 -48.51 -24.16
N CYS A 66 12.65 -47.31 -24.60
CA CYS A 66 11.74 -46.88 -25.65
C CYS A 66 12.52 -46.52 -26.93
N GLN A 67 12.07 -47.01 -28.07
CA GLN A 67 12.50 -46.54 -29.40
C GLN A 67 11.48 -45.46 -29.80
N VAL A 68 11.91 -44.23 -29.92
CA VAL A 68 11.03 -43.07 -30.11
C VAL A 68 11.39 -42.40 -31.45
N ASN A 69 10.42 -42.34 -32.30
CA ASN A 69 10.47 -41.61 -33.57
C ASN A 69 10.27 -40.11 -33.30
N VAL A 70 11.26 -39.32 -33.54
CA VAL A 70 11.23 -37.84 -33.34
C VAL A 70 11.11 -37.08 -34.66
N GLY A 71 10.60 -37.73 -35.71
CA GLY A 71 10.39 -37.17 -37.04
C GLY A 71 11.58 -37.36 -37.95
N ALA A 72 12.75 -36.88 -37.57
CA ALA A 72 13.98 -36.99 -38.39
C ALA A 72 14.68 -38.35 -38.24
N GLU A 73 14.57 -38.99 -37.06
CA GLU A 73 15.23 -40.25 -36.72
C GLU A 73 14.50 -40.97 -35.60
N ILE A 74 14.87 -42.22 -35.36
CA ILE A 74 14.44 -42.97 -34.19
C ILE A 74 15.53 -42.97 -33.16
N ILE A 75 15.24 -42.49 -31.94
CA ILE A 75 16.21 -42.41 -30.85
C ILE A 75 15.81 -43.35 -29.71
N GLN A 76 16.80 -43.82 -28.97
CA GLN A 76 16.58 -44.64 -27.78
C GLN A 76 16.48 -43.76 -26.54
N ILE A 77 15.41 -43.90 -25.76
CA ILE A 77 15.21 -43.22 -24.49
C ILE A 77 14.92 -44.26 -23.41
N VAL A 78 15.59 -44.12 -22.28
CA VAL A 78 15.32 -44.93 -21.06
C VAL A 78 14.50 -44.08 -20.11
N THR A 79 13.37 -44.63 -19.65
CA THR A 79 12.47 -43.93 -18.73
C THR A 79 11.99 -44.84 -17.62
N GLY A 80 11.58 -44.27 -16.48
CA GLY A 80 10.89 -44.95 -15.39
C GLY A 80 9.38 -44.64 -15.36
N ALA A 81 8.85 -43.91 -16.36
CA ALA A 81 7.45 -43.54 -16.41
C ALA A 81 6.51 -44.76 -16.57
N PRO A 82 5.49 -44.90 -15.74
CA PRO A 82 4.61 -46.08 -15.75
C PRO A 82 3.46 -45.99 -16.78
N ASN A 83 3.24 -44.81 -17.37
CA ASN A 83 2.01 -44.50 -18.12
C ASN A 83 2.17 -44.49 -19.64
N VAL A 84 3.35 -44.87 -20.18
CA VAL A 84 3.64 -44.82 -21.60
C VAL A 84 3.46 -46.18 -22.29
N HIS A 85 2.91 -46.16 -23.52
CA HIS A 85 2.63 -47.37 -24.33
C HIS A 85 3.19 -47.18 -25.76
N GLU A 86 3.30 -48.28 -26.49
CA GLU A 86 3.62 -48.25 -27.91
C GLU A 86 2.51 -47.52 -28.68
N GLY A 87 2.85 -46.56 -29.52
CA GLY A 87 1.95 -45.68 -30.27
C GLY A 87 1.73 -44.33 -29.63
N ASP A 88 2.02 -44.15 -28.35
CA ASP A 88 1.84 -42.87 -27.67
C ASP A 88 2.74 -41.78 -28.25
N LYS A 89 2.19 -40.58 -28.36
CA LYS A 89 2.91 -39.36 -28.72
C LYS A 89 3.24 -38.55 -27.46
N VAL A 90 4.50 -38.19 -27.29
CA VAL A 90 5.01 -37.62 -26.06
C VAL A 90 5.98 -36.47 -26.35
N PRO A 91 6.12 -35.47 -25.45
CA PRO A 91 7.17 -34.46 -25.58
C PRO A 91 8.55 -35.07 -25.29
N VAL A 92 9.50 -34.83 -26.20
CA VAL A 92 10.85 -35.36 -26.13
C VAL A 92 11.86 -34.23 -26.23
N VAL A 93 12.64 -34.01 -25.16
CA VAL A 93 13.79 -33.12 -25.24
C VAL A 93 15.00 -33.89 -25.83
N LEU A 94 15.54 -33.33 -26.89
CA LEU A 94 16.69 -33.89 -27.61
C LEU A 94 18.01 -33.58 -26.89
N ASP A 95 19.08 -34.27 -27.30
CA ASP A 95 20.45 -34.03 -26.77
C ASP A 95 20.86 -32.56 -26.88
N GLY A 96 21.30 -31.99 -25.74
CA GLY A 96 21.69 -30.59 -25.63
C GLY A 96 20.52 -29.64 -25.45
N GLY A 97 19.27 -30.10 -25.45
CA GLY A 97 18.06 -29.32 -25.16
C GLY A 97 17.92 -29.01 -23.68
N ARG A 98 16.86 -28.25 -23.34
CA ARG A 98 16.57 -27.82 -21.96
C ARG A 98 15.11 -28.03 -21.60
N VAL A 99 14.88 -28.36 -20.36
CA VAL A 99 13.55 -28.40 -19.71
C VAL A 99 13.53 -27.37 -18.58
N ALA A 100 12.33 -26.89 -18.21
CA ALA A 100 12.18 -25.81 -17.24
C ALA A 100 12.55 -26.25 -15.80
N GLY A 101 12.33 -27.52 -15.44
CA GLY A 101 12.59 -28.01 -14.09
C GLY A 101 12.56 -29.52 -13.98
N GLY A 102 12.42 -30.04 -12.74
CA GLY A 102 12.17 -31.44 -12.47
C GLY A 102 10.67 -31.78 -12.56
N HIS A 103 10.32 -33.04 -12.33
CA HIS A 103 8.94 -33.55 -12.39
C HIS A 103 8.08 -33.14 -11.18
N GLU A 104 8.66 -32.52 -10.16
CA GLU A 104 7.88 -32.02 -9.01
C GLU A 104 7.29 -30.65 -9.30
N PRO A 105 6.02 -30.40 -8.94
CA PRO A 105 5.41 -29.07 -9.11
C PRO A 105 6.24 -27.96 -8.45
N GLY A 106 6.49 -26.85 -9.19
CA GLY A 106 7.25 -25.72 -8.71
C GLY A 106 8.77 -25.89 -8.71
N SER A 107 9.30 -26.96 -9.32
CA SER A 107 10.73 -27.26 -9.44
C SER A 107 11.47 -26.45 -10.52
N ARG A 108 10.85 -25.39 -11.08
CA ARG A 108 11.42 -24.57 -12.16
C ARG A 108 12.78 -23.99 -11.77
N VAL A 109 13.74 -24.09 -12.67
CA VAL A 109 15.13 -23.63 -12.51
C VAL A 109 15.43 -22.55 -13.54
N LYS A 110 15.82 -21.37 -13.11
CA LYS A 110 16.20 -20.27 -14.03
C LYS A 110 17.29 -20.72 -15.00
N GLY A 111 17.03 -20.57 -16.29
CA GLY A 111 17.91 -21.01 -17.37
C GLY A 111 17.77 -22.49 -17.72
N GLY A 112 16.79 -23.19 -17.13
CA GLY A 112 16.42 -24.56 -17.41
C GLY A 112 17.50 -25.61 -17.09
N ILE A 113 17.08 -26.85 -17.05
CA ILE A 113 17.97 -28.01 -16.85
C ILE A 113 18.40 -28.55 -18.22
N LYS A 114 19.69 -28.57 -18.48
CA LYS A 114 20.23 -29.09 -19.75
C LYS A 114 20.24 -30.61 -19.75
N ILE A 115 19.55 -31.21 -20.73
CA ILE A 115 19.53 -32.63 -20.96
C ILE A 115 20.67 -33.02 -21.92
N LYS A 116 21.38 -34.09 -21.60
CA LYS A 116 22.46 -34.61 -22.39
C LYS A 116 22.31 -36.12 -22.57
N LYS A 117 22.75 -36.60 -23.72
CA LYS A 117 22.94 -38.03 -23.98
C LYS A 117 23.74 -38.65 -22.81
N GLY A 118 23.25 -39.72 -22.28
CA GLY A 118 23.84 -40.36 -21.11
C GLY A 118 23.56 -41.84 -21.04
N LYS A 119 23.99 -42.53 -19.96
CA LYS A 119 23.68 -43.94 -19.69
C LYS A 119 22.89 -44.04 -18.37
N LEU A 120 21.72 -44.64 -18.42
CA LEU A 120 20.92 -45.00 -17.27
C LEU A 120 21.13 -46.51 -16.97
N ARG A 121 21.78 -46.84 -15.86
CA ARG A 121 22.17 -48.18 -15.49
C ARG A 121 22.81 -49.00 -16.62
N GLY A 122 23.76 -48.36 -17.39
CA GLY A 122 24.51 -48.98 -18.48
C GLY A 122 23.86 -48.87 -19.84
N VAL A 123 22.59 -48.61 -19.97
CA VAL A 123 21.85 -48.43 -21.23
C VAL A 123 21.86 -47.00 -21.67
N GLU A 124 22.13 -46.73 -22.95
CA GLU A 124 22.20 -45.38 -23.51
C GLU A 124 20.82 -44.77 -23.66
N SER A 125 20.68 -43.49 -23.24
CA SER A 125 19.50 -42.64 -23.44
C SER A 125 19.92 -41.39 -24.22
N CYS A 126 19.31 -41.17 -25.38
CA CYS A 126 19.68 -40.09 -26.32
C CYS A 126 18.81 -38.83 -26.15
N GLY A 127 17.98 -38.76 -25.13
CA GLY A 127 17.07 -37.68 -24.80
C GLY A 127 16.27 -38.03 -23.56
N MET A 128 15.20 -37.28 -23.31
CA MET A 128 14.30 -37.49 -22.19
C MET A 128 12.86 -37.21 -22.65
N MET A 129 11.92 -38.04 -22.28
CA MET A 129 10.49 -37.76 -22.38
C MET A 129 10.08 -36.91 -21.17
N CYS A 130 9.16 -35.96 -21.35
CA CYS A 130 8.87 -34.95 -20.33
C CYS A 130 7.45 -35.07 -19.77
N SER A 131 7.30 -34.84 -18.48
CA SER A 131 6.03 -34.48 -17.84
C SER A 131 5.68 -33.02 -18.15
N ILE A 132 4.46 -32.61 -17.81
CA ILE A 132 4.04 -31.23 -17.97
C ILE A 132 4.78 -30.27 -17.00
N GLU A 133 5.15 -30.75 -15.82
CA GLU A 133 5.93 -30.01 -14.83
C GLU A 133 7.36 -29.75 -15.31
N GLU A 134 7.99 -30.71 -15.98
CA GLU A 134 9.32 -30.54 -16.60
C GLU A 134 9.30 -29.50 -17.72
N LEU A 135 8.14 -29.28 -18.34
CA LEU A 135 7.91 -28.23 -19.34
C LEU A 135 7.51 -26.88 -18.72
N GLY A 136 7.56 -26.77 -17.39
CA GLY A 136 7.30 -25.51 -16.67
C GLY A 136 5.84 -25.15 -16.44
N SER A 137 4.92 -26.12 -16.69
CA SER A 137 3.50 -25.94 -16.45
C SER A 137 3.00 -26.89 -15.33
N ASN A 138 1.71 -27.12 -15.22
CA ASN A 138 1.11 -27.98 -14.20
C ASN A 138 -0.23 -28.53 -14.66
N ARG A 139 -0.77 -29.50 -13.88
CA ARG A 139 -2.06 -30.14 -14.17
C ARG A 139 -3.28 -29.23 -14.04
N ASP A 140 -3.17 -28.14 -13.30
CA ASP A 140 -4.28 -27.17 -13.23
C ASP A 140 -4.48 -26.48 -14.58
N MET A 141 -3.40 -26.29 -15.33
CA MET A 141 -3.43 -25.69 -16.67
C MET A 141 -3.59 -26.74 -17.78
N TYR A 142 -3.22 -27.99 -17.53
CA TYR A 142 -3.32 -29.13 -18.45
C TYR A 142 -4.03 -30.29 -17.73
N PRO A 143 -5.37 -30.24 -17.56
CA PRO A 143 -6.12 -31.23 -16.78
C PRO A 143 -5.99 -32.66 -17.27
N GLU A 144 -5.67 -32.85 -18.54
CA GLU A 144 -5.40 -34.14 -19.16
C GLU A 144 -4.05 -34.76 -18.81
N ALA A 145 -3.12 -33.96 -18.23
CA ALA A 145 -1.84 -34.47 -17.83
C ALA A 145 -1.96 -35.51 -16.71
N PRO A 146 -1.19 -36.64 -16.73
CA PRO A 146 -1.24 -37.65 -15.71
C PRO A 146 -0.72 -37.14 -14.36
N GLU A 147 -1.17 -37.74 -13.26
CA GLU A 147 -0.68 -37.39 -11.91
C GLU A 147 0.80 -37.69 -11.73
N GLU A 148 1.24 -38.80 -12.27
CA GLU A 148 2.66 -39.19 -12.36
C GLU A 148 2.95 -39.74 -13.75
N GLY A 149 4.01 -39.26 -14.40
CA GLY A 149 4.46 -39.78 -15.68
C GLY A 149 4.62 -38.70 -16.78
N ILE A 150 4.64 -39.16 -17.99
CA ILE A 150 4.91 -38.38 -19.20
C ILE A 150 3.58 -37.83 -19.74
N TYR A 151 3.61 -36.59 -20.25
CA TYR A 151 2.47 -36.01 -20.96
C TYR A 151 2.24 -36.76 -22.26
N ILE A 152 1.00 -37.06 -22.59
CA ILE A 152 0.62 -37.80 -23.81
C ILE A 152 -0.22 -36.88 -24.69
N PHE A 153 0.29 -36.61 -25.89
CA PHE A 153 -0.44 -35.82 -26.89
C PHE A 153 -1.59 -36.61 -27.53
N PRO A 154 -2.61 -35.91 -28.08
CA PRO A 154 -3.65 -36.51 -28.91
C PRO A 154 -3.08 -37.30 -30.10
N GLU A 155 -3.78 -38.34 -30.54
CA GLU A 155 -3.33 -39.21 -31.64
C GLU A 155 -3.07 -38.49 -32.96
N ASN A 156 -3.79 -37.39 -33.23
CA ASN A 156 -3.68 -36.60 -34.46
C ASN A 156 -2.49 -35.61 -34.44
N THR A 157 -1.73 -35.48 -33.33
CA THR A 157 -0.57 -34.59 -33.28
C THR A 157 0.53 -35.03 -34.25
N GLU A 158 1.16 -34.09 -34.94
CA GLU A 158 2.21 -34.39 -35.91
C GLU A 158 3.53 -34.78 -35.24
N VAL A 159 4.11 -35.92 -35.63
CA VAL A 159 5.40 -36.39 -35.09
C VAL A 159 6.53 -35.53 -35.65
N GLY A 160 7.44 -35.11 -34.78
CA GLY A 160 8.53 -34.20 -35.12
C GLY A 160 8.16 -32.71 -35.06
N ALA A 161 6.91 -32.36 -34.82
CA ALA A 161 6.50 -30.98 -34.58
C ALA A 161 7.18 -30.42 -33.32
N ASP A 162 7.31 -29.11 -33.24
CA ASP A 162 7.75 -28.43 -32.02
C ASP A 162 6.74 -28.65 -30.89
N ALA A 163 7.10 -29.35 -29.83
CA ALA A 163 6.21 -29.68 -28.73
C ALA A 163 5.85 -28.45 -27.91
N VAL A 164 6.71 -27.43 -27.84
CA VAL A 164 6.47 -26.18 -27.14
C VAL A 164 5.38 -25.38 -27.84
N GLU A 165 5.42 -25.36 -29.20
CA GLU A 165 4.37 -24.72 -30.02
C GLU A 165 3.05 -25.50 -29.92
N VAL A 166 3.08 -26.85 -30.02
CA VAL A 166 1.90 -27.69 -29.88
C VAL A 166 1.20 -27.48 -28.53
N LEU A 167 1.97 -27.30 -27.46
CA LEU A 167 1.44 -27.00 -26.14
C LEU A 167 1.01 -25.52 -25.97
N GLY A 168 1.31 -24.64 -26.93
CA GLY A 168 0.98 -23.23 -26.84
C GLY A 168 1.86 -22.47 -25.83
N LEU A 169 3.06 -22.97 -25.56
CA LEU A 169 4.00 -22.34 -24.61
C LEU A 169 4.89 -21.28 -25.28
N HIS A 170 4.87 -21.10 -26.61
CA HIS A 170 5.49 -19.95 -27.30
C HIS A 170 4.63 -18.71 -27.10
N ASP A 171 4.58 -18.20 -25.88
CA ASP A 171 3.79 -17.02 -25.54
C ASP A 171 4.49 -16.19 -24.44
N VAL A 172 4.08 -14.95 -24.32
CA VAL A 172 4.55 -14.04 -23.28
C VAL A 172 3.34 -13.57 -22.49
N VAL A 173 3.38 -13.73 -21.19
CA VAL A 173 2.33 -13.25 -20.29
C VAL A 173 2.80 -11.98 -19.61
N PHE A 174 2.04 -10.89 -19.77
CA PHE A 174 2.30 -9.60 -19.12
C PHE A 174 1.44 -9.45 -17.88
N GLU A 175 2.03 -8.96 -16.80
CA GLU A 175 1.35 -8.57 -15.58
C GLU A 175 1.17 -7.05 -15.56
N TYR A 176 -0.09 -6.58 -15.46
CA TYR A 176 -0.42 -5.16 -15.44
C TYR A 176 -0.86 -4.70 -14.06
N GLU A 177 -0.37 -3.53 -13.66
CA GLU A 177 -0.93 -2.75 -12.56
C GLU A 177 -1.97 -1.76 -13.12
N VAL A 178 -3.20 -2.22 -13.28
CA VAL A 178 -4.29 -1.38 -13.77
C VAL A 178 -4.84 -0.51 -12.65
N THR A 179 -4.80 0.81 -12.83
CA THR A 179 -5.34 1.77 -11.88
C THR A 179 -6.88 1.78 -11.88
N SER A 180 -7.49 2.18 -10.77
CA SER A 180 -8.94 2.08 -10.59
C SER A 180 -9.77 3.01 -11.49
N ASN A 181 -9.15 4.00 -12.12
CA ASN A 181 -9.79 4.89 -13.10
C ASN A 181 -9.89 4.25 -14.51
N ARG A 182 -9.02 3.28 -14.83
CA ARG A 182 -8.97 2.59 -16.13
C ARG A 182 -9.70 1.26 -16.08
N VAL A 183 -11.00 1.34 -15.79
CA VAL A 183 -11.88 0.16 -15.69
C VAL A 183 -11.94 -0.63 -17.01
N ASP A 184 -11.85 0.03 -18.15
CA ASP A 184 -11.79 -0.56 -19.48
C ASP A 184 -10.58 -1.50 -19.66
N CYS A 185 -9.44 -1.23 -19.01
CA CYS A 185 -8.22 -2.02 -19.07
C CYS A 185 -8.24 -3.27 -18.17
N PHE A 186 -9.30 -3.51 -17.39
CA PHE A 186 -9.51 -4.80 -16.71
C PHE A 186 -10.07 -5.87 -17.66
N SER A 187 -9.77 -5.75 -18.96
CA SER A 187 -10.17 -6.65 -20.03
C SER A 187 -9.10 -6.79 -21.08
N VAL A 188 -9.03 -7.97 -21.73
CA VAL A 188 -8.09 -8.19 -22.85
C VAL A 188 -8.39 -7.25 -24.02
N VAL A 189 -9.68 -7.04 -24.32
CA VAL A 189 -10.13 -6.09 -25.37
C VAL A 189 -9.67 -4.67 -25.06
N GLY A 190 -9.76 -4.24 -23.80
CA GLY A 190 -9.29 -2.90 -23.40
C GLY A 190 -7.77 -2.76 -23.50
N ILE A 191 -7.02 -3.76 -23.02
CA ILE A 191 -5.54 -3.80 -23.15
C ILE A 191 -5.12 -3.82 -24.63
N ALA A 192 -5.81 -4.61 -25.46
CA ALA A 192 -5.51 -4.67 -26.89
C ALA A 192 -5.77 -3.34 -27.61
N ARG A 193 -6.84 -2.62 -27.23
CA ARG A 193 -7.11 -1.25 -27.73
C ARG A 193 -5.99 -0.29 -27.35
N GLU A 194 -5.52 -0.33 -26.11
CA GLU A 194 -4.41 0.48 -25.63
C GLU A 194 -3.09 0.12 -26.35
N ALA A 195 -2.83 -1.18 -26.56
CA ALA A 195 -1.67 -1.64 -27.30
C ALA A 195 -1.72 -1.15 -28.76
N ALA A 196 -2.86 -1.28 -29.43
CA ALA A 196 -3.04 -0.77 -30.79
C ALA A 196 -2.76 0.73 -30.88
N ALA A 197 -3.32 1.52 -29.95
CA ALA A 197 -3.10 2.96 -29.87
C ALA A 197 -1.61 3.30 -29.63
N THR A 198 -0.96 2.62 -28.69
CA THR A 198 0.45 2.81 -28.30
C THR A 198 1.39 2.51 -29.45
N PHE A 199 1.18 1.42 -30.17
CA PHE A 199 2.04 1.00 -31.29
C PHE A 199 1.58 1.53 -32.65
N GLY A 200 0.53 2.32 -32.70
CA GLY A 200 -0.01 2.85 -33.96
C GLY A 200 -0.49 1.78 -34.92
N LYS A 201 -1.04 0.69 -34.37
CA LYS A 201 -1.59 -0.45 -35.11
C LYS A 201 -3.11 -0.35 -35.16
N GLU A 202 -3.72 -1.10 -36.08
CA GLU A 202 -5.17 -1.19 -36.19
C GLU A 202 -5.72 -2.15 -35.12
N PHE A 203 -6.83 -1.78 -34.49
CA PHE A 203 -7.53 -2.57 -33.51
C PHE A 203 -8.77 -3.19 -34.12
N TYR A 204 -8.87 -4.52 -34.05
CA TYR A 204 -10.00 -5.29 -34.55
C TYR A 204 -10.84 -5.83 -33.37
N PRO A 205 -11.88 -5.13 -32.93
CA PRO A 205 -12.73 -5.60 -31.86
C PRO A 205 -13.45 -6.89 -32.25
N PRO A 206 -13.84 -7.74 -31.29
CA PRO A 206 -14.64 -8.93 -31.58
C PRO A 206 -15.95 -8.56 -32.26
N VAL A 207 -16.27 -9.26 -33.37
CA VAL A 207 -17.55 -9.12 -34.03
C VAL A 207 -18.54 -10.10 -33.39
N VAL A 208 -19.56 -9.59 -32.71
CA VAL A 208 -20.47 -10.36 -31.90
C VAL A 208 -21.87 -10.37 -32.54
N THR A 209 -22.28 -11.50 -33.05
CA THR A 209 -23.56 -11.67 -33.75
C THR A 209 -24.16 -13.05 -33.44
N PRO A 210 -24.65 -13.29 -32.20
CA PRO A 210 -25.35 -14.56 -31.92
C PRO A 210 -26.64 -14.65 -32.73
N THR A 211 -26.90 -15.80 -33.28
CA THR A 211 -28.06 -16.04 -34.14
C THR A 211 -29.34 -16.21 -33.34
N GLY A 212 -29.29 -17.06 -32.30
CA GLY A 212 -30.49 -17.50 -31.56
C GLY A 212 -31.50 -18.25 -32.41
N ASN A 213 -32.48 -18.88 -31.78
CA ASN A 213 -33.62 -19.51 -32.46
C ASN A 213 -34.84 -18.57 -32.57
N ASP A 214 -35.98 -19.04 -33.07
CA ASP A 214 -37.20 -18.27 -33.26
C ASP A 214 -38.03 -18.03 -31.98
N GLU A 215 -37.59 -18.56 -30.82
CA GLU A 215 -38.24 -18.37 -29.51
C GLU A 215 -37.75 -17.08 -28.85
N ASP A 216 -38.44 -16.59 -27.81
CA ASP A 216 -38.05 -15.39 -27.09
C ASP A 216 -37.68 -15.69 -25.65
N ALA A 217 -36.57 -15.18 -25.18
CA ALA A 217 -36.08 -15.38 -23.80
C ALA A 217 -37.11 -14.92 -22.74
N SER A 218 -37.94 -13.94 -23.04
CA SER A 218 -39.00 -13.46 -22.14
C SER A 218 -40.14 -14.49 -21.90
N ASP A 219 -40.26 -15.50 -22.73
CA ASP A 219 -41.19 -16.65 -22.50
C ASP A 219 -40.66 -17.61 -21.42
N TYR A 220 -39.36 -17.57 -21.14
CA TYR A 220 -38.70 -18.49 -20.22
C TYR A 220 -38.43 -17.88 -18.83
N ILE A 221 -38.18 -16.58 -18.78
CA ILE A 221 -37.77 -15.92 -17.55
C ILE A 221 -38.24 -14.45 -17.51
N LYS A 222 -38.67 -14.00 -16.35
CA LYS A 222 -38.93 -12.60 -16.06
C LYS A 222 -37.85 -12.05 -15.13
N VAL A 223 -37.43 -10.80 -15.33
CA VAL A 223 -36.47 -10.11 -14.47
C VAL A 223 -37.10 -8.87 -13.88
N THR A 224 -36.97 -8.70 -12.56
CA THR A 224 -37.45 -7.55 -11.81
C THR A 224 -36.30 -6.97 -10.99
N VAL A 225 -35.83 -5.76 -11.28
CA VAL A 225 -34.83 -5.07 -10.49
C VAL A 225 -35.51 -4.08 -9.55
N LYS A 226 -35.49 -4.33 -8.23
CA LYS A 226 -36.10 -3.45 -7.22
C LYS A 226 -35.19 -2.30 -6.82
N ASN A 227 -33.88 -2.51 -6.84
CA ASN A 227 -32.87 -1.52 -6.46
C ASN A 227 -32.07 -1.11 -7.70
N THR A 228 -32.67 -0.28 -8.54
CA THR A 228 -32.04 0.20 -9.80
C THR A 228 -30.84 1.12 -9.57
N ASP A 229 -30.73 1.73 -8.42
CA ASP A 229 -29.57 2.48 -7.94
C ASP A 229 -28.34 1.58 -7.67
N LEU A 230 -28.57 0.36 -7.22
CA LEU A 230 -27.52 -0.63 -6.93
C LEU A 230 -27.29 -1.62 -8.10
N CYS A 231 -28.26 -1.78 -8.98
CA CYS A 231 -28.17 -2.60 -10.19
C CYS A 231 -28.74 -1.80 -11.38
N PRO A 232 -27.93 -0.93 -12.02
CA PRO A 232 -28.40 -0.11 -13.13
C PRO A 232 -28.80 -0.90 -14.36
N ARG A 233 -28.21 -2.08 -14.60
CA ARG A 233 -28.60 -2.95 -15.73
C ARG A 233 -28.48 -4.42 -15.35
N TYR A 234 -29.43 -5.21 -15.85
CA TYR A 234 -29.46 -6.68 -15.75
C TYR A 234 -29.88 -7.28 -17.08
N CYS A 235 -28.96 -8.01 -17.71
CA CYS A 235 -29.19 -8.74 -18.94
C CYS A 235 -29.30 -10.23 -18.67
N ALA A 236 -30.25 -10.90 -19.28
CA ALA A 236 -30.44 -12.34 -19.19
C ALA A 236 -30.73 -12.97 -20.57
N ARG A 237 -30.04 -14.07 -20.86
CA ARG A 237 -30.27 -14.91 -22.06
C ARG A 237 -30.41 -16.35 -21.66
N VAL A 238 -31.16 -17.09 -22.45
CA VAL A 238 -31.48 -18.50 -22.21
C VAL A 238 -30.77 -19.38 -23.23
N VAL A 239 -30.22 -20.48 -22.76
CA VAL A 239 -29.63 -21.55 -23.59
C VAL A 239 -30.25 -22.87 -23.19
N LYS A 240 -30.73 -23.62 -24.15
CA LYS A 240 -31.36 -24.95 -23.96
C LYS A 240 -30.57 -26.04 -24.67
N ASN A 241 -30.96 -27.29 -24.44
CA ASN A 241 -30.34 -28.46 -25.07
C ASN A 241 -28.81 -28.48 -24.81
N ILE A 242 -28.44 -28.20 -23.59
CA ILE A 242 -27.05 -28.07 -23.13
C ILE A 242 -26.27 -29.37 -23.38
N LYS A 243 -25.02 -29.21 -23.81
CA LYS A 243 -24.05 -30.29 -24.00
C LYS A 243 -22.76 -29.91 -23.28
N ILE A 244 -22.58 -30.40 -22.08
CA ILE A 244 -21.35 -30.22 -21.32
C ILE A 244 -20.23 -31.07 -21.91
N GLY A 245 -19.05 -30.45 -22.07
CA GLY A 245 -17.86 -31.09 -22.58
C GLY A 245 -16.63 -30.23 -22.36
N PRO A 246 -15.44 -30.66 -22.75
CA PRO A 246 -14.23 -29.83 -22.67
C PRO A 246 -14.37 -28.65 -23.63
N SER A 247 -13.77 -27.52 -23.24
CA SER A 247 -13.64 -26.36 -24.10
C SER A 247 -12.67 -26.62 -25.24
N PRO A 248 -12.77 -25.87 -26.37
CA PRO A 248 -11.79 -25.96 -27.44
C PRO A 248 -10.38 -25.61 -26.92
N GLU A 249 -9.37 -26.24 -27.49
CA GLU A 249 -7.98 -26.09 -27.06
C GLU A 249 -7.49 -24.62 -27.05
N TRP A 250 -7.92 -23.82 -28.02
CA TRP A 250 -7.56 -22.39 -28.08
C TRP A 250 -8.12 -21.61 -26.87
N MET A 251 -9.29 -21.96 -26.36
CA MET A 251 -9.88 -21.32 -25.18
C MET A 251 -9.17 -21.79 -23.93
N GLN A 252 -8.89 -23.08 -23.79
CA GLN A 252 -8.14 -23.62 -22.67
C GLN A 252 -6.77 -22.96 -22.55
N ARG A 253 -6.03 -22.82 -23.66
CA ARG A 253 -4.72 -22.14 -23.70
C ARG A 253 -4.79 -20.69 -23.25
N ARG A 254 -5.76 -19.91 -23.73
CA ARG A 254 -5.96 -18.52 -23.35
C ARG A 254 -6.28 -18.37 -21.86
N LEU A 255 -7.17 -19.21 -21.32
CA LEU A 255 -7.48 -19.23 -19.90
C LEU A 255 -6.26 -19.63 -19.06
N ALA A 256 -5.54 -20.69 -19.48
CA ALA A 256 -4.33 -21.14 -18.81
C ALA A 256 -3.25 -20.04 -18.78
N SER A 257 -3.06 -19.30 -19.89
CA SER A 257 -2.05 -18.24 -19.97
C SER A 257 -2.30 -17.10 -18.97
N VAL A 258 -3.54 -16.89 -18.55
CA VAL A 258 -3.89 -15.87 -17.52
C VAL A 258 -4.10 -16.47 -16.14
N GLY A 259 -3.79 -17.76 -15.96
CA GLY A 259 -3.82 -18.43 -14.67
C GLY A 259 -5.20 -18.99 -14.27
N ILE A 260 -6.14 -19.08 -15.23
CA ILE A 260 -7.47 -19.64 -15.00
C ILE A 260 -7.48 -21.11 -15.46
N ARG A 261 -7.84 -22.00 -14.51
CA ARG A 261 -7.97 -23.43 -14.81
C ARG A 261 -9.18 -23.71 -15.67
N PRO A 262 -9.02 -24.37 -16.85
CA PRO A 262 -10.14 -24.87 -17.64
C PRO A 262 -10.92 -25.95 -16.89
N ILE A 263 -12.24 -25.93 -16.96
CA ILE A 263 -13.15 -26.86 -16.26
C ILE A 263 -14.05 -27.58 -17.26
N ASN A 264 -14.95 -26.85 -17.89
CA ASN A 264 -15.83 -27.32 -18.96
C ASN A 264 -16.29 -26.13 -19.82
N ASN A 265 -16.84 -26.42 -20.99
CA ASN A 265 -17.21 -25.41 -21.97
C ASN A 265 -18.11 -24.27 -21.42
N LEU A 266 -19.02 -24.54 -20.49
CA LEU A 266 -19.96 -23.53 -19.97
C LEU A 266 -19.25 -22.61 -18.94
N VAL A 267 -18.52 -23.20 -18.03
CA VAL A 267 -17.75 -22.43 -17.02
C VAL A 267 -16.64 -21.63 -17.70
N ASP A 268 -15.95 -22.24 -18.64
CA ASP A 268 -14.88 -21.62 -19.39
C ASP A 268 -15.37 -20.45 -20.25
N ILE A 269 -16.57 -20.54 -20.85
CA ILE A 269 -17.19 -19.41 -21.55
C ILE A 269 -17.35 -18.21 -20.61
N THR A 270 -17.89 -18.42 -19.41
CA THR A 270 -18.10 -17.31 -18.48
C THR A 270 -16.78 -16.69 -18.00
N ASN A 271 -15.77 -17.52 -17.73
CA ASN A 271 -14.42 -17.06 -17.37
C ASN A 271 -13.74 -16.36 -18.54
N TYR A 272 -13.84 -16.92 -19.74
CA TYR A 272 -13.28 -16.34 -20.95
C TYR A 272 -13.85 -14.95 -21.24
N VAL A 273 -15.17 -14.79 -21.20
CA VAL A 273 -15.83 -13.50 -21.40
C VAL A 273 -15.50 -12.52 -20.29
N MET A 274 -15.38 -12.98 -19.06
CA MET A 274 -14.94 -12.14 -17.94
C MET A 274 -13.54 -11.56 -18.20
N GLU A 275 -12.59 -12.31 -18.74
CA GLU A 275 -11.27 -11.80 -19.07
C GLU A 275 -11.26 -11.02 -20.39
N GLU A 276 -11.98 -11.50 -21.42
CA GLU A 276 -12.05 -10.84 -22.72
C GLU A 276 -12.68 -9.44 -22.63
N TYR A 277 -13.83 -9.30 -21.95
CA TYR A 277 -14.62 -8.07 -21.85
C TYR A 277 -14.52 -7.35 -20.51
N GLY A 278 -13.89 -7.95 -19.49
CA GLY A 278 -13.87 -7.38 -18.14
C GLY A 278 -15.24 -7.48 -17.42
N GLN A 279 -16.19 -8.23 -17.96
CA GLN A 279 -17.56 -8.37 -17.46
C GLN A 279 -17.76 -9.73 -16.81
N PRO A 280 -17.80 -9.83 -15.48
CA PRO A 280 -18.15 -11.07 -14.84
C PRO A 280 -19.57 -11.50 -15.20
N MET A 281 -19.73 -12.78 -15.43
CA MET A 281 -21.00 -13.41 -15.77
C MET A 281 -21.32 -14.53 -14.78
N HIS A 282 -22.60 -14.86 -14.69
CA HIS A 282 -23.04 -16.04 -13.97
C HIS A 282 -24.00 -16.87 -14.83
N ALA A 283 -24.03 -18.17 -14.54
CA ALA A 283 -24.94 -19.11 -15.19
C ALA A 283 -25.76 -19.86 -14.13
N TYR A 284 -27.05 -19.85 -14.26
CA TYR A 284 -28.01 -20.58 -13.42
C TYR A 284 -28.63 -21.74 -14.16
N ASP A 285 -28.85 -22.87 -13.48
CA ASP A 285 -29.76 -23.87 -13.96
C ASP A 285 -31.20 -23.33 -13.90
N LEU A 286 -31.82 -23.07 -15.05
CA LEU A 286 -33.13 -22.46 -15.15
C LEU A 286 -34.21 -23.29 -14.48
N ASP A 287 -34.07 -24.62 -14.40
CA ASP A 287 -35.03 -25.49 -13.75
C ASP A 287 -35.02 -25.39 -12.22
N THR A 288 -34.00 -24.82 -11.65
CA THR A 288 -33.89 -24.51 -10.20
C THR A 288 -34.48 -23.14 -9.81
N ILE A 289 -34.78 -22.29 -10.79
CA ILE A 289 -35.36 -20.97 -10.59
C ILE A 289 -36.88 -21.06 -10.36
N GLU A 290 -37.28 -20.81 -9.12
CA GLU A 290 -38.68 -20.83 -8.73
C GLU A 290 -39.48 -19.69 -9.36
N ASP A 291 -40.73 -20.01 -9.77
CA ASP A 291 -41.66 -19.07 -10.41
C ASP A 291 -41.14 -18.45 -11.73
N ARG A 292 -40.01 -18.93 -12.29
CA ARG A 292 -39.36 -18.40 -13.50
C ARG A 292 -39.17 -16.89 -13.45
N GLU A 293 -38.76 -16.38 -12.30
CA GLU A 293 -38.50 -14.94 -12.09
C GLU A 293 -37.17 -14.73 -11.37
N ILE A 294 -36.40 -13.77 -11.85
CA ILE A 294 -35.25 -13.21 -11.14
C ILE A 294 -35.64 -11.89 -10.50
N ILE A 295 -35.36 -11.74 -9.23
CA ILE A 295 -35.63 -10.52 -8.45
C ILE A 295 -34.30 -10.01 -7.84
N VAL A 296 -33.85 -8.85 -8.29
CA VAL A 296 -32.69 -8.19 -7.70
C VAL A 296 -33.16 -7.24 -6.60
N ARG A 297 -32.76 -7.50 -5.35
CA ARG A 297 -33.15 -6.73 -4.16
C ARG A 297 -32.07 -6.74 -3.09
N THR A 298 -32.14 -5.79 -2.17
CA THR A 298 -31.31 -5.89 -0.96
C THR A 298 -31.81 -7.03 -0.05
N ALA A 299 -30.87 -7.61 0.72
CA ALA A 299 -31.19 -8.68 1.66
C ALA A 299 -32.10 -8.19 2.79
N ALA A 300 -32.81 -9.10 3.43
CA ALA A 300 -33.48 -8.82 4.70
C ALA A 300 -32.47 -8.85 5.85
N LYS A 301 -32.79 -8.18 6.95
CA LYS A 301 -31.93 -8.18 8.14
C LYS A 301 -31.72 -9.59 8.68
N GLY A 302 -30.48 -10.03 8.71
CA GLY A 302 -30.11 -11.35 9.22
C GLY A 302 -30.43 -12.50 8.26
N GLU A 303 -30.69 -12.21 6.99
CA GLU A 303 -30.92 -13.23 5.95
C GLU A 303 -29.70 -14.14 5.82
N LYS A 304 -29.91 -15.44 5.88
CA LYS A 304 -28.88 -16.47 5.74
C LYS A 304 -28.84 -17.02 4.32
N PHE A 305 -27.64 -17.21 3.81
CA PHE A 305 -27.40 -17.69 2.46
C PHE A 305 -26.16 -18.57 2.39
N THR A 306 -26.23 -19.71 1.71
CA THR A 306 -25.10 -20.61 1.47
C THR A 306 -24.55 -20.37 0.07
N THR A 307 -23.30 -19.93 0.03
CA THR A 307 -22.54 -19.65 -1.20
C THR A 307 -21.99 -20.94 -1.82
N LEU A 308 -21.52 -20.87 -3.09
CA LEU A 308 -20.96 -22.00 -3.85
C LEU A 308 -19.78 -22.70 -3.16
N ASP A 309 -19.09 -22.03 -2.24
CA ASP A 309 -18.03 -22.60 -1.41
C ASP A 309 -18.57 -23.41 -0.20
N GLY A 310 -19.88 -23.62 -0.12
CA GLY A 310 -20.53 -24.38 0.94
C GLY A 310 -20.62 -23.66 2.29
N GLN A 311 -20.28 -22.37 2.37
CA GLN A 311 -20.32 -21.62 3.62
C GLN A 311 -21.62 -20.84 3.81
N GLU A 312 -22.26 -21.01 4.98
CA GLU A 312 -23.42 -20.19 5.37
C GLU A 312 -22.93 -18.80 5.85
N ARG A 313 -23.48 -17.76 5.23
CA ARG A 313 -23.18 -16.36 5.52
C ARG A 313 -24.44 -15.60 5.94
N GLN A 314 -24.28 -14.64 6.85
CA GLN A 314 -25.37 -13.79 7.31
C GLN A 314 -25.31 -12.42 6.62
N MET A 315 -26.41 -12.03 5.98
CA MET A 315 -26.55 -10.78 5.25
C MET A 315 -27.29 -9.73 6.09
N ASP A 316 -27.15 -8.49 5.70
CA ASP A 316 -27.99 -7.39 6.16
C ASP A 316 -28.53 -6.57 4.98
N GLU A 317 -29.34 -5.57 5.29
CA GLU A 317 -30.10 -4.74 4.35
C GLU A 317 -29.22 -3.92 3.37
N SER A 318 -27.90 -3.88 3.59
CA SER A 318 -26.95 -3.20 2.68
C SER A 318 -26.43 -4.10 1.54
N VAL A 319 -26.58 -5.43 1.68
CA VAL A 319 -26.08 -6.40 0.71
C VAL A 319 -27.10 -6.62 -0.39
N LEU A 320 -26.69 -6.50 -1.65
CA LEU A 320 -27.54 -6.77 -2.80
C LEU A 320 -27.56 -8.27 -3.10
N MET A 321 -28.75 -8.81 -3.33
CA MET A 321 -28.98 -10.23 -3.57
C MET A 321 -29.65 -10.45 -4.92
N ILE A 322 -29.30 -11.54 -5.57
CA ILE A 322 -30.08 -12.12 -6.67
C ILE A 322 -30.99 -13.18 -6.07
N CYS A 323 -32.26 -13.07 -6.32
CA CYS A 323 -33.30 -13.95 -5.80
C CYS A 323 -34.13 -14.55 -6.96
N ASP A 324 -34.72 -15.70 -6.74
CA ASP A 324 -35.83 -16.16 -7.53
C ASP A 324 -37.20 -15.72 -6.93
N GLY A 325 -38.30 -16.26 -7.37
CA GLY A 325 -39.62 -15.92 -6.85
C GLY A 325 -39.81 -16.22 -5.34
N ARG A 326 -38.93 -17.01 -4.71
CA ARG A 326 -39.09 -17.48 -3.33
C ARG A 326 -37.87 -17.37 -2.44
N LYS A 327 -36.68 -17.54 -2.98
CA LYS A 327 -35.41 -17.63 -2.20
C LYS A 327 -34.28 -16.81 -2.84
N SER A 328 -33.23 -16.55 -2.08
CA SER A 328 -31.99 -16.00 -2.60
C SER A 328 -31.18 -17.08 -3.31
N ILE A 329 -30.59 -16.74 -4.45
CA ILE A 329 -29.81 -17.63 -5.32
C ILE A 329 -28.40 -17.12 -5.59
N GLY A 330 -28.07 -15.91 -5.16
CA GLY A 330 -26.73 -15.34 -5.30
C GLY A 330 -26.55 -14.05 -4.50
N ILE A 331 -25.32 -13.77 -4.12
CA ILE A 331 -24.89 -12.45 -3.66
C ILE A 331 -24.42 -11.68 -4.88
N ALA A 332 -25.13 -10.62 -5.23
CA ALA A 332 -24.91 -9.86 -6.46
C ALA A 332 -23.42 -9.45 -6.62
N GLY A 333 -22.83 -9.82 -7.75
CA GLY A 333 -21.45 -9.48 -8.11
C GLY A 333 -20.35 -10.08 -7.22
N ILE A 334 -20.67 -10.99 -6.30
CA ILE A 334 -19.70 -11.62 -5.39
C ILE A 334 -19.65 -13.13 -5.62
N MET A 335 -20.74 -13.86 -5.35
CA MET A 335 -20.75 -15.31 -5.51
C MET A 335 -22.18 -15.85 -5.63
N GLY A 336 -22.38 -16.81 -6.53
CA GLY A 336 -23.64 -17.56 -6.66
C GLY A 336 -23.94 -18.47 -5.47
N GLY A 337 -25.13 -19.01 -5.43
CA GLY A 337 -25.60 -19.96 -4.42
C GLY A 337 -25.42 -21.41 -4.83
N GLU A 338 -25.16 -22.27 -3.84
CA GLU A 338 -25.13 -23.72 -4.01
C GLU A 338 -26.45 -24.24 -4.58
N ASN A 339 -27.56 -23.57 -4.27
CA ASN A 339 -28.92 -23.97 -4.62
C ASN A 339 -29.36 -23.68 -6.06
N SER A 340 -28.50 -23.11 -6.89
CA SER A 340 -28.80 -22.72 -8.29
C SER A 340 -27.62 -22.95 -9.24
N MET A 341 -26.60 -23.69 -8.78
CA MET A 341 -25.41 -23.98 -9.58
C MET A 341 -25.72 -24.90 -10.76
N ILE A 342 -24.93 -24.76 -11.82
CA ILE A 342 -24.93 -25.67 -12.97
C ILE A 342 -24.37 -27.02 -12.53
N THR A 343 -25.10 -28.08 -12.82
CA THR A 343 -24.69 -29.48 -12.62
C THR A 343 -24.58 -30.19 -13.95
N ASP A 344 -24.04 -31.41 -13.97
CA ASP A 344 -23.90 -32.21 -15.19
C ASP A 344 -25.26 -32.57 -15.84
N ASP A 345 -26.35 -32.48 -15.08
CA ASP A 345 -27.72 -32.79 -15.56
C ASP A 345 -28.49 -31.56 -16.07
N VAL A 346 -27.82 -30.39 -16.21
CA VAL A 346 -28.49 -29.18 -16.70
C VAL A 346 -28.99 -29.35 -18.14
N HIS A 347 -30.25 -28.99 -18.39
CA HIS A 347 -30.85 -29.00 -19.71
C HIS A 347 -31.07 -27.61 -20.27
N THR A 348 -31.40 -26.66 -19.41
CA THR A 348 -31.66 -25.27 -19.80
C THR A 348 -30.99 -24.35 -18.78
N MET A 349 -30.19 -23.41 -19.23
CA MET A 349 -29.51 -22.44 -18.37
C MET A 349 -29.89 -21.04 -18.70
N LEU A 350 -29.72 -20.15 -17.70
CA LEU A 350 -29.84 -18.72 -17.79
C LEU A 350 -28.44 -18.09 -17.63
N PHE A 351 -27.96 -17.39 -18.65
CA PHE A 351 -26.82 -16.49 -18.50
C PHE A 351 -27.26 -15.17 -17.88
N GLU A 352 -26.48 -14.66 -16.94
CA GLU A 352 -26.56 -13.35 -16.33
C GLU A 352 -25.34 -12.52 -16.72
N ALA A 353 -25.56 -11.32 -17.23
CA ALA A 353 -24.55 -10.26 -17.25
C ALA A 353 -25.19 -8.98 -16.71
N ALA A 354 -24.72 -8.52 -15.56
CA ALA A 354 -25.30 -7.38 -14.88
C ALA A 354 -24.24 -6.31 -14.57
N CYS A 355 -24.68 -5.09 -14.31
CA CYS A 355 -23.86 -4.06 -13.75
C CYS A 355 -24.34 -3.73 -12.34
N PHE A 356 -23.44 -3.67 -11.38
CA PHE A 356 -23.73 -3.37 -9.99
C PHE A 356 -22.95 -2.14 -9.51
N ASP A 357 -23.49 -1.41 -8.52
CA ASP A 357 -22.77 -0.31 -7.88
C ASP A 357 -21.48 -0.81 -7.22
N GLY A 358 -20.33 -0.34 -7.71
CA GLY A 358 -19.02 -0.80 -7.27
C GLY A 358 -18.74 -0.52 -5.79
N THR A 359 -19.29 0.57 -5.25
CA THR A 359 -19.14 0.91 -3.83
C THR A 359 -19.90 -0.07 -2.96
N ASN A 360 -21.12 -0.45 -3.39
CA ASN A 360 -21.92 -1.47 -2.71
C ASN A 360 -21.21 -2.83 -2.73
N ILE A 361 -20.72 -3.28 -3.89
CA ILE A 361 -20.00 -4.55 -4.01
C ILE A 361 -18.77 -4.57 -3.12
N ARG A 362 -17.94 -3.53 -3.13
CA ARG A 362 -16.76 -3.44 -2.26
C ARG A 362 -17.10 -3.54 -0.78
N LYS A 363 -18.13 -2.80 -0.32
CA LYS A 363 -18.58 -2.84 1.06
C LYS A 363 -19.16 -4.19 1.46
N SER A 364 -19.97 -4.77 0.57
CA SER A 364 -20.60 -6.08 0.77
C SER A 364 -19.58 -7.21 0.82
N SER A 365 -18.62 -7.24 -0.12
CA SER A 365 -17.51 -8.20 -0.16
C SER A 365 -16.69 -8.19 1.14
N LYS A 366 -16.32 -6.99 1.60
CA LYS A 366 -15.61 -6.84 2.89
C LYS A 366 -16.45 -7.31 4.08
N LYS A 367 -17.75 -7.01 4.08
CA LYS A 367 -18.67 -7.35 5.16
C LYS A 367 -18.92 -8.85 5.29
N VAL A 368 -19.14 -9.53 4.17
CA VAL A 368 -19.31 -10.99 4.14
C VAL A 368 -18.01 -11.77 4.23
N GLY A 369 -16.85 -11.05 4.20
CA GLY A 369 -15.53 -11.65 4.27
C GLY A 369 -15.17 -12.51 3.06
N LEU A 370 -15.69 -12.16 1.86
CA LEU A 370 -15.52 -12.92 0.64
C LEU A 370 -15.10 -12.01 -0.52
N ARG A 371 -13.88 -12.19 -1.00
CA ARG A 371 -13.36 -11.53 -2.19
C ARG A 371 -13.17 -12.55 -3.31
N THR A 372 -13.74 -12.27 -4.47
CA THR A 372 -13.64 -13.08 -5.68
C THR A 372 -13.15 -12.23 -6.85
N ASP A 373 -12.72 -12.85 -7.95
CA ASP A 373 -12.31 -12.14 -9.17
C ASP A 373 -13.48 -11.29 -9.70
N ALA A 374 -14.69 -11.80 -9.67
CA ALA A 374 -15.90 -11.06 -10.04
C ALA A 374 -16.07 -9.81 -9.16
N SER A 375 -16.00 -9.93 -7.83
CA SER A 375 -16.12 -8.79 -6.93
C SER A 375 -14.99 -7.79 -7.13
N GLY A 376 -13.79 -8.26 -7.46
CA GLY A 376 -12.61 -7.43 -7.79
C GLY A 376 -12.82 -6.57 -9.05
N LYS A 377 -13.53 -7.07 -10.05
CA LYS A 377 -13.90 -6.33 -11.26
C LYS A 377 -15.10 -5.39 -10.99
N PHE A 378 -16.19 -5.88 -10.39
CA PHE A 378 -17.38 -5.06 -10.10
C PHE A 378 -17.09 -3.89 -9.17
N GLU A 379 -16.23 -4.04 -8.15
CA GLU A 379 -15.89 -2.93 -7.23
C GLU A 379 -15.26 -1.72 -7.93
N LYS A 380 -14.75 -1.87 -9.15
CA LYS A 380 -14.17 -0.79 -9.96
C LYS A 380 -15.23 0.05 -10.70
N GLY A 381 -16.47 -0.41 -10.77
CA GLY A 381 -17.55 0.28 -11.45
C GLY A 381 -17.57 -0.01 -12.94
N LEU A 382 -18.08 -1.16 -13.32
CA LEU A 382 -18.19 -1.58 -14.73
C LEU A 382 -19.15 -0.70 -15.53
N ASP A 383 -18.97 -0.66 -16.87
CA ASP A 383 -19.86 0.03 -17.78
C ASP A 383 -21.15 -0.78 -18.00
N PRO A 384 -22.34 -0.25 -17.68
CA PRO A 384 -23.58 -0.94 -17.95
C PRO A 384 -23.79 -1.32 -19.42
N ASN A 385 -23.23 -0.57 -20.36
CA ASN A 385 -23.34 -0.85 -21.78
C ASN A 385 -22.55 -2.08 -22.23
N ASN A 386 -21.51 -2.46 -21.45
CA ASN A 386 -20.68 -3.62 -21.73
C ASN A 386 -21.44 -4.96 -21.47
N ALA A 387 -22.42 -4.97 -20.57
CA ALA A 387 -23.15 -6.18 -20.17
C ALA A 387 -23.80 -6.89 -21.38
N GLN A 388 -24.37 -6.14 -22.32
CA GLN A 388 -24.96 -6.70 -23.53
C GLN A 388 -23.94 -7.34 -24.45
N ALA A 389 -22.83 -6.64 -24.73
CA ALA A 389 -21.76 -7.18 -25.58
C ALA A 389 -21.16 -8.47 -25.01
N ALA A 390 -20.98 -8.53 -23.71
CA ALA A 390 -20.46 -9.69 -23.01
C ALA A 390 -21.41 -10.89 -23.07
N ILE A 391 -22.70 -10.71 -22.77
CA ILE A 391 -23.66 -11.82 -22.80
C ILE A 391 -23.93 -12.32 -24.24
N ASP A 392 -23.90 -11.42 -25.21
CA ASP A 392 -24.00 -11.78 -26.62
C ASP A 392 -22.78 -12.58 -27.08
N ARG A 393 -21.59 -12.21 -26.63
CA ARG A 393 -20.36 -12.97 -26.88
C ARG A 393 -20.41 -14.38 -26.28
N ALA A 394 -20.91 -14.50 -25.07
CA ALA A 394 -21.08 -15.82 -24.44
C ALA A 394 -22.02 -16.70 -25.24
N CYS A 395 -23.17 -16.17 -25.71
CA CYS A 395 -24.08 -16.86 -26.54
C CYS A 395 -23.47 -17.28 -27.89
N GLN A 396 -22.72 -16.39 -28.55
CA GLN A 396 -21.98 -16.73 -29.75
C GLN A 396 -21.00 -17.88 -29.53
N LEU A 397 -20.27 -17.91 -28.43
CA LEU A 397 -19.33 -18.97 -28.08
C LEU A 397 -20.07 -20.30 -27.86
N VAL A 398 -21.28 -20.29 -27.27
CA VAL A 398 -22.12 -21.47 -27.14
C VAL A 398 -22.47 -22.01 -28.51
N GLU A 399 -22.87 -21.15 -29.47
CA GLU A 399 -23.22 -21.54 -30.85
C GLU A 399 -21.98 -22.09 -31.59
N GLU A 400 -20.85 -21.39 -31.53
CA GLU A 400 -19.61 -21.79 -32.19
C GLU A 400 -19.07 -23.14 -31.72
N MET A 401 -19.25 -23.45 -30.44
CA MET A 401 -18.81 -24.71 -29.83
C MET A 401 -19.89 -25.84 -29.93
N GLY A 402 -21.09 -25.51 -30.33
CA GLY A 402 -22.22 -26.45 -30.30
C GLY A 402 -22.56 -26.92 -28.89
N ALA A 403 -22.29 -26.10 -27.87
CA ALA A 403 -22.51 -26.39 -26.46
C ALA A 403 -23.98 -26.33 -26.02
N GLY A 404 -24.86 -25.81 -26.87
CA GLY A 404 -26.30 -25.70 -26.63
C GLY A 404 -27.00 -24.95 -27.76
N GLU A 405 -28.28 -24.68 -27.58
CA GLU A 405 -29.13 -23.93 -28.49
C GLU A 405 -29.51 -22.59 -27.81
N VAL A 406 -29.05 -21.49 -28.37
CA VAL A 406 -29.37 -20.16 -27.86
C VAL A 406 -30.79 -19.79 -28.18
N VAL A 407 -31.60 -19.40 -27.21
CA VAL A 407 -32.95 -18.89 -27.39
C VAL A 407 -32.84 -17.43 -27.87
N GLY A 408 -33.67 -17.06 -28.85
CA GLY A 408 -33.71 -15.69 -29.39
C GLY A 408 -34.14 -14.67 -28.35
N GLY A 409 -33.95 -13.42 -28.68
CA GLY A 409 -34.22 -12.33 -27.75
C GLY A 409 -33.27 -12.24 -26.52
N MET A 410 -33.51 -11.26 -25.72
CA MET A 410 -32.78 -11.00 -24.44
C MET A 410 -33.73 -10.28 -23.49
N VAL A 411 -33.78 -10.70 -22.24
CA VAL A 411 -34.41 -9.90 -21.19
C VAL A 411 -33.42 -8.87 -20.71
N ASP A 412 -33.68 -7.59 -20.94
CA ASP A 412 -32.83 -6.47 -20.61
C ASP A 412 -33.57 -5.46 -19.74
N VAL A 413 -33.19 -5.35 -18.48
CA VAL A 413 -33.72 -4.34 -17.56
C VAL A 413 -32.67 -3.26 -17.38
N TYR A 414 -32.86 -2.13 -18.07
CA TYR A 414 -31.95 -0.99 -18.04
C TYR A 414 -32.75 0.27 -17.69
N ALA A 415 -32.82 0.59 -16.39
CA ALA A 415 -33.70 1.62 -15.87
C ALA A 415 -33.31 3.03 -16.33
N GLU A 416 -32.03 3.34 -16.31
CA GLU A 416 -31.48 4.63 -16.73
C GLU A 416 -30.25 4.40 -17.61
N LYS A 417 -30.41 4.64 -18.92
CA LYS A 417 -29.34 4.40 -19.89
C LYS A 417 -28.20 5.38 -19.67
N ARG A 418 -26.95 4.84 -19.60
CA ARG A 418 -25.76 5.64 -19.58
C ARG A 418 -25.43 6.14 -20.98
N GLU A 419 -25.45 7.45 -21.15
CA GLU A 419 -25.13 8.10 -22.41
C GLU A 419 -23.63 8.48 -22.44
N PRO A 420 -23.02 8.58 -23.64
CA PRO A 420 -21.68 9.10 -23.83
C PRO A 420 -21.52 10.51 -23.26
N VAL A 421 -20.41 10.77 -22.57
CA VAL A 421 -20.05 12.11 -22.08
C VAL A 421 -19.59 12.95 -23.26
N ARG A 422 -19.93 14.25 -23.27
CA ARG A 422 -19.53 15.22 -24.27
C ARG A 422 -18.68 16.30 -23.64
N ILE A 423 -17.48 16.54 -24.17
CA ILE A 423 -16.53 17.53 -23.66
C ILE A 423 -16.21 18.50 -24.79
N THR A 424 -16.40 19.82 -24.57
CA THR A 424 -16.01 20.84 -25.54
C THR A 424 -14.51 20.74 -25.83
N PHE A 425 -14.13 20.65 -27.09
CA PHE A 425 -12.73 20.53 -27.50
C PHE A 425 -12.05 21.91 -27.48
N GLN A 426 -11.03 22.02 -26.62
CA GLN A 426 -10.28 23.27 -26.38
C GLN A 426 -8.77 23.05 -26.55
N PRO A 427 -8.26 22.93 -27.80
CA PRO A 427 -6.85 22.59 -28.04
C PRO A 427 -5.87 23.61 -27.45
N ASP A 428 -6.23 24.91 -27.45
CA ASP A 428 -5.37 25.96 -26.86
C ASP A 428 -5.24 25.79 -25.35
N GLU A 429 -6.31 25.42 -24.64
CA GLU A 429 -6.28 25.13 -23.18
C GLU A 429 -5.42 23.91 -22.87
N ILE A 430 -5.53 22.87 -23.70
CA ILE A 430 -4.70 21.67 -23.58
C ILE A 430 -3.22 22.01 -23.75
N ASN A 431 -2.87 22.79 -24.78
CA ASN A 431 -1.48 23.22 -25.01
C ASN A 431 -0.95 24.10 -23.87
N VAL A 432 -1.77 25.01 -23.34
CA VAL A 432 -1.39 25.84 -22.18
C VAL A 432 -1.12 24.95 -20.95
N LEU A 433 -1.97 23.96 -20.70
CA LEU A 433 -1.79 23.05 -19.56
C LEU A 433 -0.53 22.18 -19.70
N LEU A 434 -0.24 21.69 -20.89
CA LEU A 434 0.92 20.82 -21.16
C LEU A 434 2.22 21.60 -21.40
N GLY A 435 2.14 22.88 -21.72
CA GLY A 435 3.29 23.66 -22.15
C GLY A 435 3.79 23.27 -23.55
N THR A 436 2.90 22.90 -24.45
CA THR A 436 3.17 22.39 -25.81
C THR A 436 2.53 23.25 -26.88
N ASP A 437 2.78 22.91 -28.15
CA ASP A 437 2.16 23.53 -29.33
C ASP A 437 1.74 22.40 -30.31
N ILE A 438 0.92 21.47 -29.80
CA ILE A 438 0.41 20.32 -30.55
C ILE A 438 -0.79 20.78 -31.39
N SER A 439 -0.85 20.35 -32.66
CA SER A 439 -1.97 20.73 -33.53
C SER A 439 -3.30 20.07 -33.07
N ALA A 440 -4.40 20.74 -33.33
CA ALA A 440 -5.73 20.18 -33.03
C ALA A 440 -5.97 18.87 -33.81
N GLU A 441 -5.42 18.73 -35.01
CA GLU A 441 -5.51 17.54 -35.84
C GLU A 441 -4.79 16.34 -35.20
N ASP A 442 -3.57 16.55 -34.68
CA ASP A 442 -2.82 15.51 -33.97
C ASP A 442 -3.54 15.07 -32.70
N MET A 443 -4.09 16.04 -31.92
CA MET A 443 -4.87 15.72 -30.71
C MET A 443 -6.10 14.86 -31.05
N LEU A 444 -6.84 15.21 -32.09
CA LEU A 444 -7.98 14.43 -32.54
C LEU A 444 -7.55 13.05 -33.03
N GLY A 445 -6.38 12.96 -33.70
CA GLY A 445 -5.80 11.67 -34.09
C GLY A 445 -5.45 10.76 -32.90
N TYR A 446 -5.01 11.32 -31.77
CA TYR A 446 -4.81 10.54 -30.55
C TYR A 446 -6.13 10.04 -29.94
N PHE A 447 -7.16 10.91 -29.95
CA PHE A 447 -8.49 10.53 -29.44
C PHE A 447 -9.13 9.40 -30.26
N GLU A 448 -9.04 9.46 -31.57
CA GLU A 448 -9.60 8.44 -32.47
C GLU A 448 -8.99 7.05 -32.21
N LYS A 449 -7.68 6.96 -31.94
CA LYS A 449 -6.99 5.71 -31.64
C LYS A 449 -7.53 4.96 -30.41
N ILE A 450 -8.10 5.70 -29.47
CA ILE A 450 -8.67 5.12 -28.23
C ILE A 450 -10.20 5.06 -28.26
N GLY A 451 -10.79 5.28 -29.43
CA GLY A 451 -12.23 5.14 -29.65
C GLY A 451 -13.08 6.35 -29.27
N LEU A 452 -12.46 7.52 -29.02
CA LEU A 452 -13.22 8.76 -28.91
C LEU A 452 -13.56 9.28 -30.30
N SER A 453 -14.68 10.00 -30.45
CA SER A 453 -15.08 10.63 -31.69
C SER A 453 -15.23 12.13 -31.51
N TYR A 454 -15.15 12.89 -32.61
CA TYR A 454 -15.28 14.33 -32.58
C TYR A 454 -16.45 14.77 -33.45
N GLU A 455 -17.36 15.54 -32.87
CA GLU A 455 -18.50 16.17 -33.57
C GLU A 455 -18.18 17.62 -33.90
N LYS A 456 -17.99 17.89 -35.17
CA LYS A 456 -17.52 19.18 -35.65
C LYS A 456 -18.54 20.30 -35.45
N GLU A 457 -19.84 19.97 -35.60
CA GLU A 457 -20.95 20.93 -35.52
C GLU A 457 -21.07 21.54 -34.11
N THR A 458 -20.85 20.75 -33.09
CA THR A 458 -20.95 21.19 -31.68
C THR A 458 -19.57 21.49 -31.07
N ASN A 459 -18.49 21.18 -31.78
CA ASN A 459 -17.11 21.26 -31.28
C ASN A 459 -16.89 20.46 -30.02
N GLU A 460 -17.39 19.22 -30.01
CA GLU A 460 -17.33 18.34 -28.83
C GLU A 460 -16.63 17.04 -29.15
N VAL A 461 -15.81 16.55 -28.19
CA VAL A 461 -15.31 15.17 -28.14
C VAL A 461 -16.34 14.32 -27.44
N ILE A 462 -16.76 13.25 -28.10
CA ILE A 462 -17.71 12.29 -27.58
C ILE A 462 -16.95 11.13 -26.93
N ILE A 463 -17.17 10.94 -25.65
CA ILE A 463 -16.48 9.96 -24.82
C ILE A 463 -17.33 8.70 -24.72
N PRO A 464 -16.84 7.53 -25.18
CA PRO A 464 -17.58 6.28 -25.03
C PRO A 464 -17.73 5.91 -23.55
N THR A 465 -18.80 5.23 -23.21
CA THR A 465 -19.20 4.97 -21.82
C THR A 465 -18.21 4.09 -21.03
N PHE A 466 -17.34 3.35 -21.72
CA PHE A 466 -16.29 2.59 -21.06
C PHE A 466 -15.13 3.46 -20.52
N ARG A 467 -14.94 4.70 -21.03
CA ARG A 467 -13.97 5.68 -20.52
C ARG A 467 -14.64 6.56 -19.46
N GLN A 468 -14.84 6.00 -18.28
CA GLN A 468 -15.51 6.66 -17.16
C GLN A 468 -14.66 7.73 -16.47
N ASP A 469 -13.38 7.73 -16.77
CA ASP A 469 -12.37 8.65 -16.27
C ASP A 469 -12.34 10.00 -17.00
N LEU A 470 -12.83 10.07 -18.22
CA LEU A 470 -12.78 11.27 -19.05
C LEU A 470 -14.04 12.13 -18.85
N LEU A 471 -13.93 13.18 -18.03
CA LEU A 471 -15.05 14.01 -17.62
C LEU A 471 -14.87 15.51 -17.96
N ARG A 472 -13.64 15.97 -18.24
CA ARG A 472 -13.28 17.37 -18.42
C ARG A 472 -12.06 17.56 -19.33
N THR A 473 -11.77 18.81 -19.75
CA THR A 473 -10.63 19.15 -20.61
C THR A 473 -9.28 18.65 -20.08
N ALA A 474 -9.07 18.68 -18.74
CA ALA A 474 -7.82 18.19 -18.15
C ALA A 474 -7.62 16.68 -18.39
N ASP A 475 -8.69 15.90 -18.43
CA ASP A 475 -8.60 14.47 -18.71
C ASP A 475 -8.26 14.21 -20.19
N LEU A 476 -8.79 15.06 -21.10
CA LEU A 476 -8.38 15.05 -22.51
C LEU A 476 -6.91 15.45 -22.68
N ALA A 477 -6.42 16.40 -21.87
CA ALA A 477 -5.01 16.79 -21.89
C ALA A 477 -4.09 15.64 -21.45
N GLU A 478 -4.50 14.79 -20.49
CA GLU A 478 -3.78 13.57 -20.11
C GLU A 478 -3.67 12.60 -21.31
N GLU A 479 -4.77 12.40 -22.02
CA GLU A 479 -4.76 11.54 -23.22
C GLU A 479 -3.80 12.07 -24.30
N VAL A 480 -3.79 13.37 -24.53
CA VAL A 480 -2.83 13.99 -25.45
C VAL A 480 -1.40 13.80 -24.95
N ALA A 481 -1.13 14.05 -23.66
CA ALA A 481 0.21 13.98 -23.09
C ALA A 481 0.81 12.56 -23.18
N ARG A 482 0.03 11.53 -22.87
CA ARG A 482 0.52 10.15 -22.86
C ARG A 482 0.85 9.61 -24.27
N PHE A 483 0.10 10.03 -25.32
CA PHE A 483 0.40 9.64 -26.71
C PHE A 483 1.40 10.54 -27.40
N PHE A 484 1.45 11.83 -27.05
CA PHE A 484 2.53 12.69 -27.44
C PHE A 484 3.87 12.24 -26.85
N GLY A 485 3.84 11.65 -25.66
CA GLY A 485 4.97 11.16 -24.89
C GLY A 485 5.47 12.20 -23.89
N TYR A 486 5.47 11.85 -22.62
CA TYR A 486 5.90 12.74 -21.54
C TYR A 486 7.34 13.24 -21.73
N ASP A 487 8.23 12.44 -22.32
CA ASP A 487 9.62 12.83 -22.60
C ASP A 487 9.74 13.92 -23.70
N ASN A 488 8.71 14.10 -24.50
CA ASN A 488 8.64 15.14 -25.52
C ASN A 488 8.10 16.48 -24.98
N ILE A 489 7.54 16.48 -23.77
CA ILE A 489 7.03 17.71 -23.14
C ILE A 489 8.21 18.52 -22.60
N PRO A 490 8.39 19.80 -23.03
CA PRO A 490 9.53 20.59 -22.62
C PRO A 490 9.49 20.94 -21.13
N THR A 491 10.64 20.86 -20.49
CA THR A 491 10.79 21.35 -19.11
C THR A 491 10.75 22.87 -19.09
N THR A 492 9.79 23.45 -18.37
CA THR A 492 9.65 24.91 -18.22
C THR A 492 9.83 25.32 -16.77
N LEU A 493 10.25 26.58 -16.56
CA LEU A 493 10.27 27.17 -15.23
C LEU A 493 8.84 27.58 -14.83
N PRO A 494 8.47 27.40 -13.55
CA PRO A 494 7.21 27.93 -13.04
C PRO A 494 7.10 29.44 -13.27
N SER A 495 5.97 29.91 -13.77
CA SER A 495 5.67 31.34 -13.95
C SER A 495 4.54 31.73 -13.01
N GLY A 496 4.71 32.80 -12.27
CA GLY A 496 3.71 33.32 -11.35
C GLY A 496 4.11 34.61 -10.69
N GLU A 497 3.18 35.24 -10.01
CA GLU A 497 3.48 36.42 -9.20
C GLU A 497 4.37 36.05 -8.01
N SER A 498 5.42 36.82 -7.81
CA SER A 498 6.28 36.66 -6.63
C SER A 498 5.51 37.05 -5.38
N THR A 499 5.38 36.13 -4.45
CA THR A 499 4.83 36.38 -3.12
C THR A 499 5.92 36.29 -2.07
N MET A 500 5.84 37.11 -1.03
CA MET A 500 6.72 36.95 0.13
C MET A 500 6.24 35.72 0.93
N GLY A 501 6.85 34.56 0.65
CA GLY A 501 6.66 33.38 1.47
C GLY A 501 7.25 33.59 2.86
N LYS A 502 6.53 33.20 3.90
CA LYS A 502 7.03 33.12 5.27
C LYS A 502 6.39 31.95 5.99
N LEU A 503 7.15 31.38 6.89
CA LEU A 503 6.61 30.34 7.77
C LEU A 503 5.59 30.94 8.74
N PRO A 504 4.50 30.23 9.05
CA PRO A 504 3.67 30.53 10.19
C PRO A 504 4.51 30.61 11.47
N PHE A 505 4.09 31.44 12.42
CA PHE A 505 4.84 31.67 13.66
C PHE A 505 5.18 30.36 14.39
N LYS A 506 4.21 29.47 14.52
CA LYS A 506 4.38 28.15 15.13
C LYS A 506 5.54 27.36 14.49
N LEU A 507 5.53 27.24 13.16
CA LEU A 507 6.58 26.48 12.45
C LEU A 507 7.94 27.12 12.57
N ARG A 508 8.01 28.45 12.67
CA ARG A 508 9.27 29.14 12.91
C ARG A 508 9.84 28.85 14.29
N VAL A 509 8.99 28.72 15.33
CA VAL A 509 9.43 28.32 16.67
C VAL A 509 9.91 26.88 16.68
N GLU A 510 9.21 26.00 15.95
CA GLU A 510 9.62 24.59 15.80
C GLU A 510 10.96 24.47 15.06
N ASP A 511 11.21 25.28 14.03
CA ASP A 511 12.49 25.28 13.32
C ASP A 511 13.64 25.75 14.23
N ILE A 512 13.40 26.78 15.07
CA ILE A 512 14.39 27.18 16.07
C ILE A 512 14.70 26.04 17.05
N ALA A 513 13.71 25.27 17.47
CA ALA A 513 13.94 24.10 18.33
C ALA A 513 14.88 23.09 17.68
N LYS A 514 14.68 22.81 16.38
CA LYS A 514 15.56 21.92 15.60
C LYS A 514 16.97 22.51 15.47
N GLU A 515 17.08 23.77 15.04
CA GLU A 515 18.37 24.45 14.84
C GLU A 515 19.21 24.46 16.13
N ILE A 516 18.60 24.76 17.28
CA ILE A 516 19.29 24.77 18.57
C ILE A 516 19.69 23.36 19.00
N ALA A 517 18.82 22.36 18.83
CA ALA A 517 19.19 20.98 19.13
C ALA A 517 20.41 20.54 18.30
N GLU A 518 20.38 20.78 16.99
CA GLU A 518 21.48 20.44 16.08
C GLU A 518 22.76 21.20 16.42
N PHE A 519 22.65 22.50 16.73
CA PHE A 519 23.78 23.30 17.14
C PHE A 519 24.43 22.82 18.46
N CYS A 520 23.62 22.28 19.39
CA CYS A 520 24.06 21.66 20.62
C CYS A 520 24.52 20.20 20.45
N GLY A 521 24.61 19.69 19.21
CA GLY A 521 25.12 18.37 18.85
C GLY A 521 24.13 17.24 18.97
N PHE A 522 22.83 17.52 18.92
CA PHE A 522 21.78 16.49 18.86
C PHE A 522 21.46 16.12 17.41
N SER A 523 21.15 14.86 17.19
CA SER A 523 20.65 14.35 15.91
C SER A 523 19.14 14.15 15.97
N GLN A 524 18.44 14.45 14.88
CA GLN A 524 17.01 14.24 14.81
C GLN A 524 16.66 12.75 14.76
N GLY A 525 15.74 12.35 15.62
CA GLY A 525 15.04 11.07 15.54
C GLY A 525 13.59 11.26 15.10
N MET A 526 13.05 10.27 14.42
CA MET A 526 11.62 10.18 14.13
C MET A 526 11.14 8.78 14.54
N THR A 527 10.22 8.74 15.48
CA THR A 527 9.69 7.49 16.02
C THR A 527 8.21 7.34 15.71
N TYR A 528 7.71 6.11 15.79
CA TYR A 528 6.29 5.85 15.54
C TYR A 528 5.40 6.52 16.59
N SER A 529 4.24 7.00 16.15
CA SER A 529 3.19 7.49 17.05
C SER A 529 2.37 6.35 17.67
N PHE A 530 2.57 5.13 17.18
CA PHE A 530 1.93 3.93 17.70
C PHE A 530 2.86 3.21 18.66
N GLU A 531 2.30 2.68 19.73
CA GLU A 531 3.07 1.96 20.75
C GLU A 531 2.25 0.85 21.42
N SER A 532 2.91 0.07 22.26
CA SER A 532 2.28 -0.97 23.07
C SER A 532 1.73 -0.39 24.37
N PRO A 533 0.58 -0.85 24.87
CA PRO A 533 0.13 -0.52 26.24
C PRO A 533 1.16 -0.84 27.34
N LYS A 534 2.07 -1.77 27.10
CA LYS A 534 3.14 -2.15 28.03
C LYS A 534 4.17 -1.05 28.30
N VAL A 535 4.18 0.03 27.50
CA VAL A 535 5.08 1.16 27.70
C VAL A 535 4.82 1.87 29.01
N PHE A 536 3.59 1.91 29.48
CA PHE A 536 3.24 2.57 30.73
C PHE A 536 3.88 1.86 31.94
N ASP A 537 3.94 0.53 31.90
CA ASP A 537 4.60 -0.27 32.96
C ASP A 537 6.11 -0.07 32.93
N LYS A 538 6.72 -0.07 31.73
CA LYS A 538 8.14 0.24 31.57
C LYS A 538 8.51 1.63 32.09
N LEU A 539 7.63 2.61 31.93
CA LEU A 539 7.78 3.97 32.40
C LEU A 539 7.31 4.17 33.85
N GLN A 540 6.90 3.10 34.53
CA GLN A 540 6.37 3.12 35.90
C GLN A 540 5.19 4.06 36.11
N ILE A 541 4.37 4.28 35.07
CA ILE A 541 3.20 5.15 35.14
C ILE A 541 2.09 4.43 35.93
N PRO A 542 1.52 5.06 36.97
CA PRO A 542 0.45 4.47 37.79
C PRO A 542 -0.77 4.04 36.96
N GLU A 543 -1.48 3.00 37.42
CA GLU A 543 -2.65 2.47 36.70
C GLU A 543 -3.79 3.49 36.56
N ASP A 544 -3.93 4.40 37.53
CA ASP A 544 -4.94 5.45 37.57
C ASP A 544 -4.54 6.75 36.86
N SER A 545 -3.38 6.75 36.20
CA SER A 545 -2.87 7.95 35.51
C SER A 545 -3.69 8.29 34.26
N GLU A 546 -4.01 9.56 34.09
CA GLU A 546 -4.65 10.09 32.86
C GLU A 546 -3.82 9.78 31.60
N LEU A 547 -2.51 9.58 31.72
CA LEU A 547 -1.64 9.20 30.60
C LEU A 547 -1.95 7.82 30.03
N ARG A 548 -2.63 6.95 30.79
CA ARG A 548 -3.11 5.63 30.33
C ARG A 548 -4.45 5.71 29.56
N ARG A 549 -5.09 6.88 29.53
CA ARG A 549 -6.25 7.09 28.66
C ARG A 549 -5.76 7.29 27.23
N VAL A 550 -5.89 6.27 26.42
CA VAL A 550 -5.29 6.21 25.08
C VAL A 550 -6.36 6.08 23.99
N VAL A 551 -5.96 6.46 22.78
CA VAL A 551 -6.70 6.12 21.56
C VAL A 551 -6.24 4.74 21.11
N GLU A 552 -7.14 3.79 21.05
CA GLU A 552 -6.88 2.44 20.53
C GLU A 552 -7.02 2.40 19.02
N ILE A 553 -6.11 1.67 18.36
CA ILE A 553 -6.13 1.46 16.90
C ILE A 553 -7.05 0.28 16.60
N MET A 554 -8.03 0.48 15.73
CA MET A 554 -9.07 -0.51 15.41
C MET A 554 -8.48 -1.75 14.68
N ASN A 555 -7.44 -1.58 13.86
CA ASN A 555 -6.79 -2.64 13.08
C ASN A 555 -5.26 -2.55 13.20
N PRO A 556 -4.69 -2.75 14.40
CA PRO A 556 -3.26 -2.58 14.63
C PRO A 556 -2.44 -3.66 13.89
N LEU A 557 -1.19 -3.34 13.59
CA LEU A 557 -0.21 -4.31 13.05
C LEU A 557 0.19 -5.38 14.08
N GLY A 558 -0.21 -5.23 15.31
CA GLY A 558 0.07 -6.10 16.44
C GLY A 558 -0.05 -5.34 17.75
N GLU A 559 0.07 -6.03 18.90
CA GLU A 559 -0.02 -5.42 20.23
C GLU A 559 0.99 -4.27 20.41
N ASP A 560 2.18 -4.39 19.81
CA ASP A 560 3.25 -3.40 19.94
C ASP A 560 2.94 -2.05 19.26
N TYR A 561 1.86 -1.99 18.45
CA TYR A 561 1.42 -0.80 17.71
C TYR A 561 -0.08 -0.57 17.87
N SER A 562 -0.64 -0.91 19.03
CA SER A 562 -2.08 -0.96 19.23
C SER A 562 -2.70 0.31 19.80
N ILE A 563 -1.89 1.24 20.30
CA ILE A 563 -2.36 2.51 20.87
C ILE A 563 -1.58 3.71 20.31
N MET A 564 -2.22 4.89 20.34
CA MET A 564 -1.53 6.15 20.08
C MET A 564 -0.80 6.61 21.34
N ARG A 565 0.44 7.12 21.19
CA ARG A 565 1.25 7.61 22.31
C ARG A 565 0.63 8.82 23.02
N THR A 566 0.64 8.82 24.33
CA THR A 566 0.31 9.99 25.18
C THR A 566 1.56 10.68 25.73
N LEU A 567 2.74 10.06 25.54
CA LEU A 567 4.06 10.55 25.91
C LEU A 567 5.05 10.28 24.78
N PRO A 568 6.04 11.16 24.54
CA PRO A 568 7.03 10.94 23.48
C PRO A 568 8.21 10.06 23.93
N LEU A 569 8.21 9.58 25.17
CA LEU A 569 9.39 9.01 25.84
C LEU A 569 9.75 7.61 25.36
N ASN A 570 8.76 6.77 25.06
CA ASN A 570 9.05 5.40 24.65
C ASN A 570 9.90 5.34 23.36
N GLY A 571 9.57 6.14 22.37
CA GLY A 571 10.35 6.26 21.14
C GLY A 571 11.77 6.74 21.40
N MET A 572 11.91 7.81 22.18
CA MET A 572 13.20 8.37 22.56
C MET A 572 14.07 7.37 23.33
N LEU A 573 13.54 6.75 24.39
CA LEU A 573 14.30 5.78 25.21
C LEU A 573 14.66 4.52 24.41
N SER A 574 13.77 4.04 23.55
CA SER A 574 14.05 2.92 22.64
C SER A 574 15.16 3.24 21.64
N SER A 575 15.20 4.48 21.14
CA SER A 575 16.25 4.95 20.24
C SER A 575 17.59 5.06 20.96
N LEU A 576 17.61 5.59 22.19
CA LEU A 576 18.82 5.61 23.04
C LEU A 576 19.30 4.20 23.34
N ALA A 577 18.40 3.28 23.71
CA ALA A 577 18.72 1.87 23.97
C ALA A 577 19.30 1.16 22.74
N THR A 578 18.74 1.42 21.56
CA THR A 578 19.26 0.87 20.30
C THR A 578 20.70 1.32 20.05
N ASN A 579 21.00 2.59 20.29
CA ASN A 579 22.35 3.14 20.16
C ASN A 579 23.29 2.55 21.24
N TYR A 580 22.83 2.44 22.47
CA TYR A 580 23.59 1.85 23.56
C TYR A 580 23.98 0.38 23.24
N ASN A 581 23.05 -0.41 22.78
CA ASN A 581 23.28 -1.80 22.37
C ASN A 581 24.24 -1.92 21.18
N ARG A 582 24.32 -0.90 20.34
CA ARG A 582 25.31 -0.77 19.25
C ARG A 582 26.66 -0.21 19.73
N ARG A 583 26.83 0.01 21.03
CA ARG A 583 28.05 0.49 21.67
C ARG A 583 28.46 1.91 21.26
N ASN A 584 27.50 2.74 20.85
CA ASN A 584 27.73 4.17 20.69
C ASN A 584 27.92 4.78 22.07
N LYS A 585 29.03 5.48 22.29
CA LYS A 585 29.43 5.96 23.65
C LYS A 585 28.69 7.20 24.10
N ASN A 586 28.52 8.15 23.17
CA ASN A 586 27.92 9.47 23.45
C ASN A 586 26.78 9.63 22.43
N VAL A 587 25.57 9.78 22.91
CA VAL A 587 24.38 9.89 22.07
C VAL A 587 23.51 11.04 22.52
N ARG A 588 23.13 11.88 21.58
CA ARG A 588 22.23 13.01 21.77
C ARG A 588 21.21 13.01 20.67
N LEU A 589 19.94 12.81 21.00
CA LEU A 589 18.84 12.73 20.07
C LEU A 589 17.75 13.74 20.42
N TYR A 590 17.10 14.30 19.41
CA TYR A 590 15.89 15.10 19.60
C TYR A 590 14.77 14.65 18.67
N GLU A 591 13.54 14.92 19.06
CA GLU A 591 12.35 14.69 18.25
C GLU A 591 11.32 15.79 18.50
N LEU A 592 10.73 16.30 17.43
CA LEU A 592 9.51 17.10 17.46
C LEU A 592 8.36 16.20 17.02
N ALA A 593 7.46 15.88 17.93
CA ALA A 593 6.47 14.84 17.74
C ALA A 593 5.17 15.10 18.47
N ASN A 594 4.05 14.79 17.83
CA ASN A 594 2.74 14.86 18.48
C ASN A 594 2.54 13.72 19.48
N VAL A 595 1.89 14.04 20.58
CA VAL A 595 1.17 13.11 21.46
C VAL A 595 -0.34 13.30 21.27
N TYR A 596 -1.12 12.27 21.58
CA TYR A 596 -2.54 12.19 21.25
C TYR A 596 -3.35 12.01 22.54
N LEU A 597 -4.03 13.06 22.96
CA LEU A 597 -4.74 13.10 24.25
C LEU A 597 -6.25 13.06 24.01
N PRO A 598 -6.93 11.93 24.31
CA PRO A 598 -8.37 11.83 24.12
C PRO A 598 -9.10 12.73 25.15
N LYS A 599 -10.02 13.55 24.67
CA LYS A 599 -10.87 14.37 25.55
C LYS A 599 -11.90 13.52 26.27
N GLU A 600 -12.46 12.54 25.58
CA GLU A 600 -13.39 11.54 26.13
C GLU A 600 -13.18 10.17 25.48
N LEU A 601 -13.55 9.11 26.20
CA LEU A 601 -13.54 7.73 25.71
C LEU A 601 -14.93 7.10 25.98
N PRO A 602 -15.53 6.38 25.00
CA PRO A 602 -15.06 6.23 23.60
C PRO A 602 -15.03 7.58 22.87
N LEU A 603 -14.14 7.69 21.85
CA LEU A 603 -13.97 8.92 21.09
C LEU A 603 -15.27 9.36 20.42
N LYS A 604 -15.66 10.64 20.59
CA LYS A 604 -16.72 11.30 19.82
C LYS A 604 -16.18 12.40 18.91
N GLU A 605 -15.01 12.93 19.23
CA GLU A 605 -14.26 13.88 18.42
C GLU A 605 -12.78 13.46 18.36
N LEU A 606 -12.03 14.07 17.47
CA LEU A 606 -10.59 13.81 17.34
C LEU A 606 -9.86 14.16 18.65
N PRO A 607 -8.84 13.37 19.04
CA PRO A 607 -8.01 13.69 20.20
C PRO A 607 -7.28 15.01 20.03
N GLU A 608 -6.85 15.61 21.11
CA GLU A 608 -5.92 16.74 21.07
C GLU A 608 -4.55 16.24 20.59
N GLU A 609 -4.05 16.80 19.49
CA GLU A 609 -2.71 16.56 18.99
C GLU A 609 -1.81 17.66 19.51
N ARG A 610 -0.84 17.27 20.36
CA ARG A 610 -0.01 18.22 21.08
C ARG A 610 1.45 17.99 20.76
N MET A 611 2.07 18.96 20.06
CA MET A 611 3.48 18.89 19.68
C MET A 611 4.38 18.98 20.90
N GLN A 612 5.29 18.01 21.04
CA GLN A 612 6.29 17.96 22.09
C GLN A 612 7.69 18.07 21.46
N PHE A 613 8.56 18.90 22.04
CA PHE A 613 9.98 18.90 21.73
C PHE A 613 10.69 18.05 22.77
N THR A 614 11.20 16.92 22.35
CA THR A 614 11.82 15.91 23.22
C THR A 614 13.31 15.83 22.93
N LEU A 615 14.12 15.91 23.98
CA LEU A 615 15.57 15.72 23.94
C LEU A 615 15.93 14.50 24.77
N GLY A 616 16.89 13.71 24.33
CA GLY A 616 17.41 12.57 25.06
C GLY A 616 18.90 12.40 24.86
N MET A 617 19.68 12.08 25.92
CA MET A 617 21.10 11.84 25.80
C MET A 617 21.63 10.90 26.87
N TYR A 618 22.77 10.28 26.58
CA TYR A 618 23.64 9.59 27.55
C TYR A 618 25.12 9.77 27.14
N GLY A 619 26.04 9.45 28.07
CA GLY A 619 27.47 9.49 27.83
C GLY A 619 28.13 10.74 28.44
N ASP A 620 28.61 11.64 27.63
CA ASP A 620 29.41 12.82 28.00
C ASP A 620 28.62 14.03 28.58
N GLY A 621 27.31 13.87 28.77
CA GLY A 621 26.47 14.93 29.31
C GLY A 621 25.86 14.58 30.68
N ASP A 622 25.34 15.60 31.32
CA ASP A 622 24.69 15.52 32.62
C ASP A 622 23.40 16.35 32.67
N PHE A 623 22.79 16.45 33.85
CA PHE A 623 21.57 17.25 34.05
C PHE A 623 21.77 18.71 33.60
N TYR A 624 22.92 19.30 33.89
CA TYR A 624 23.20 20.70 33.56
C TYR A 624 23.47 20.90 32.08
N SER A 625 24.06 19.92 31.42
CA SER A 625 24.19 19.91 29.97
C SER A 625 22.83 19.94 29.28
N MET A 626 21.88 19.11 29.74
CA MET A 626 20.51 19.10 29.23
C MET A 626 19.78 20.42 29.51
N LYS A 627 19.92 20.92 30.72
CA LYS A 627 19.39 22.21 31.16
C LYS A 627 19.88 23.35 30.27
N GLY A 628 21.17 23.40 29.96
CA GLY A 628 21.75 24.43 29.10
C GLY A 628 21.17 24.43 27.67
N VAL A 629 20.89 23.26 27.11
CA VAL A 629 20.21 23.16 25.80
C VAL A 629 18.79 23.73 25.85
N VAL A 630 18.06 23.45 26.92
CA VAL A 630 16.72 24.00 27.14
C VAL A 630 16.77 25.52 27.26
N GLU A 631 17.69 26.06 28.06
CA GLU A 631 17.91 27.50 28.26
C GLU A 631 18.23 28.21 26.94
N GLU A 632 19.16 27.64 26.15
CA GLU A 632 19.51 28.18 24.83
C GLU A 632 18.32 28.21 23.88
N PHE A 633 17.50 27.12 23.86
CA PHE A 633 16.29 27.12 23.06
C PHE A 633 15.30 28.20 23.48
N LEU A 634 15.00 28.31 24.77
CA LEU A 634 14.04 29.31 25.28
C LEU A 634 14.50 30.75 24.99
N GLU A 635 15.81 31.03 25.16
CA GLU A 635 16.39 32.32 24.81
C GLU A 635 16.23 32.64 23.32
N LYS A 636 16.54 31.69 22.43
CA LYS A 636 16.44 31.88 20.98
C LYS A 636 14.99 31.98 20.48
N ALA A 637 14.07 31.27 21.14
CA ALA A 637 12.64 31.42 20.91
C ALA A 637 12.09 32.78 21.42
N GLY A 638 12.90 33.53 22.16
CA GLY A 638 12.60 34.91 22.63
C GLY A 638 11.81 34.97 23.92
N LEU A 639 11.94 33.98 24.78
CA LEU A 639 11.45 34.05 26.14
C LEU A 639 12.44 34.94 26.95
N HIS A 640 12.06 36.17 27.15
CA HIS A 640 12.97 37.21 27.75
C HIS A 640 13.01 37.20 29.27
N GLU A 641 12.01 36.62 29.93
CA GLU A 641 12.05 36.44 31.37
C GLU A 641 12.82 35.18 31.71
N LYS A 642 13.46 35.13 32.84
CA LYS A 642 14.20 33.95 33.29
C LYS A 642 13.20 32.83 33.64
N GLU A 643 13.38 31.67 33.05
CA GLU A 643 12.65 30.48 33.46
C GLU A 643 13.06 30.03 34.87
N THR A 644 12.16 29.35 35.54
CA THR A 644 12.39 28.78 36.87
C THR A 644 12.25 27.26 36.86
N TYR A 645 12.90 26.62 37.81
CA TYR A 645 12.95 25.17 37.87
C TYR A 645 12.39 24.70 39.23
N ASP A 646 11.23 23.96 39.15
CA ASP A 646 10.62 23.40 40.36
C ASP A 646 10.98 21.90 40.47
N PRO A 647 11.70 21.50 41.52
CA PRO A 647 12.12 20.12 41.74
C PRO A 647 10.98 19.16 42.08
N ALA A 648 9.77 19.67 42.40
CA ALA A 648 8.62 18.87 42.80
C ALA A 648 7.88 18.20 41.64
N GLY A 649 8.57 17.87 40.55
CA GLY A 649 7.99 17.28 39.32
C GLY A 649 7.29 15.92 39.50
N ASN A 650 7.72 15.11 40.45
CA ASN A 650 7.16 13.81 40.86
C ASN A 650 6.80 12.87 39.71
N ARG A 651 7.62 12.83 38.66
CA ARG A 651 7.41 11.92 37.51
C ARG A 651 8.05 10.58 37.79
N PRO A 652 7.29 9.46 37.73
CA PRO A 652 7.80 8.14 38.11
C PRO A 652 8.91 7.62 37.21
N TYR A 653 8.95 8.07 35.95
CA TYR A 653 9.98 7.70 34.97
C TYR A 653 11.28 8.52 35.10
N LEU A 654 11.33 9.50 36.01
CA LEU A 654 12.52 10.30 36.31
C LEU A 654 13.05 10.02 37.70
N HIS A 655 14.33 10.19 37.87
CA HIS A 655 14.99 10.06 39.17
C HIS A 655 14.41 11.07 40.18
N PRO A 656 13.94 10.67 41.37
CA PRO A 656 13.21 11.54 42.29
C PRO A 656 13.99 12.75 42.78
N GLY A 657 15.32 12.65 42.85
CA GLY A 657 16.16 13.75 43.29
C GLY A 657 16.89 14.52 42.17
N ARG A 658 16.61 14.20 40.88
CA ARG A 658 17.28 14.82 39.71
C ARG A 658 16.26 15.05 38.60
N GLN A 659 15.18 15.76 38.92
CA GLN A 659 14.16 16.17 37.99
C GLN A 659 13.62 17.56 38.34
N ALA A 660 13.11 18.26 37.37
CA ALA A 660 12.47 19.56 37.60
C ALA A 660 11.36 19.79 36.54
N ASN A 661 10.32 20.50 36.96
CA ASN A 661 9.45 21.22 36.05
C ASN A 661 10.17 22.45 35.52
N ILE A 662 9.94 22.81 34.28
CA ILE A 662 10.38 24.06 33.67
C ILE A 662 9.17 24.98 33.66
N LEU A 663 9.29 26.11 34.38
CA LEU A 663 8.23 27.08 34.46
C LEU A 663 8.63 28.39 33.77
N TYR A 664 7.65 29.00 33.08
CA TYR A 664 7.78 30.34 32.54
C TYR A 664 6.53 31.15 32.89
N ALA A 665 6.72 32.35 33.44
CA ALA A 665 5.62 33.19 33.95
C ALA A 665 4.67 32.41 34.88
N GLY A 666 5.22 31.51 35.72
CA GLY A 666 4.47 30.68 36.67
C GLY A 666 3.74 29.48 36.08
N ASN A 667 3.82 29.26 34.74
CA ASN A 667 3.19 28.12 34.05
C ASN A 667 4.23 27.06 33.68
N VAL A 668 3.87 25.79 33.82
CA VAL A 668 4.73 24.66 33.41
C VAL A 668 4.73 24.57 31.89
N ILE A 669 5.88 24.75 31.28
CA ILE A 669 6.11 24.66 29.82
C ILE A 669 6.83 23.38 29.41
N GLY A 670 7.31 22.61 30.39
CA GLY A 670 8.02 21.38 30.14
C GLY A 670 8.61 20.78 31.42
N TYR A 671 9.49 19.82 31.25
CA TYR A 671 10.24 19.18 32.33
C TYR A 671 11.53 18.57 31.81
N LEU A 672 12.48 18.34 32.72
CA LEU A 672 13.72 17.64 32.44
C LEU A 672 14.17 16.80 33.65
N GLY A 673 15.04 15.84 33.39
CA GLY A 673 15.62 15.06 34.45
C GLY A 673 16.46 13.88 34.00
N GLU A 674 17.10 13.23 34.98
CA GLU A 674 17.74 11.92 34.80
C GLU A 674 16.66 10.88 34.73
N VAL A 675 16.76 9.95 33.80
CA VAL A 675 15.84 8.80 33.70
C VAL A 675 15.96 7.94 34.96
N HIS A 676 14.81 7.48 35.48
CA HIS A 676 14.84 6.60 36.65
C HIS A 676 15.68 5.34 36.38
N PRO A 677 16.55 4.87 37.28
CA PRO A 677 17.39 3.69 37.03
C PRO A 677 16.60 2.46 36.59
N ASP A 678 15.47 2.17 37.24
CA ASP A 678 14.63 1.01 36.90
C ASP A 678 14.01 1.15 35.50
N VAL A 679 13.72 2.39 35.07
CA VAL A 679 13.23 2.67 33.71
C VAL A 679 14.38 2.49 32.71
N ALA A 680 15.54 3.01 33.00
CA ALA A 680 16.72 2.80 32.15
C ALA A 680 17.02 1.30 31.96
N ASP A 681 16.96 0.52 33.04
CA ASP A 681 17.13 -0.93 33.02
C ASP A 681 16.02 -1.62 32.20
N ALA A 682 14.76 -1.19 32.33
CA ALA A 682 13.65 -1.74 31.56
C ALA A 682 13.79 -1.51 30.04
N TYR A 683 14.52 -0.46 29.62
CA TYR A 683 14.90 -0.22 28.23
C TYR A 683 16.27 -0.82 27.85
N GLY A 684 17.04 -1.34 28.81
CA GLY A 684 18.37 -1.89 28.58
C GLY A 684 19.46 -0.83 28.38
N ILE A 685 19.31 0.35 29.02
CA ILE A 685 20.30 1.42 29.02
C ILE A 685 21.11 1.32 30.31
N GLY A 686 22.36 0.84 30.24
CA GLY A 686 23.23 0.62 31.39
C GLY A 686 23.99 1.84 31.88
N GLU A 687 23.69 3.03 31.39
CA GLU A 687 24.29 4.33 31.77
C GLU A 687 23.20 5.33 32.17
N ARG A 688 23.61 6.40 32.82
CA ARG A 688 22.71 7.50 33.13
C ARG A 688 22.25 8.16 31.86
N ALA A 689 20.96 8.25 31.68
CA ALA A 689 20.33 8.95 30.58
C ALA A 689 19.57 10.16 31.10
N TYR A 690 19.54 11.22 30.31
CA TYR A 690 18.87 12.46 30.61
C TYR A 690 17.88 12.78 29.51
N ILE A 691 16.73 13.28 29.90
CA ILE A 691 15.69 13.72 28.98
C ILE A 691 15.18 15.10 29.33
N ALA A 692 14.70 15.82 28.32
CA ALA A 692 13.87 16.99 28.47
C ALA A 692 12.69 16.91 27.50
N VAL A 693 11.53 17.38 27.94
CA VAL A 693 10.32 17.48 27.12
C VAL A 693 9.72 18.86 27.31
N LEU A 694 9.58 19.61 26.23
CA LEU A 694 8.92 20.91 26.21
C LEU A 694 7.60 20.82 25.42
N ASP A 695 6.56 21.40 25.96
CA ASP A 695 5.27 21.52 25.35
C ASP A 695 5.27 22.69 24.38
N MET A 696 5.37 22.42 23.08
CA MET A 696 5.52 23.45 22.06
C MET A 696 4.35 24.44 21.99
N PRO A 697 3.09 24.03 22.13
CA PRO A 697 1.98 24.96 22.31
C PRO A 697 2.16 25.93 23.45
N GLU A 698 2.64 25.47 24.63
CA GLU A 698 2.88 26.35 25.77
C GLU A 698 4.07 27.30 25.52
N VAL A 699 5.20 26.78 24.98
CA VAL A 699 6.35 27.62 24.62
C VAL A 699 5.96 28.69 23.61
N THR A 700 5.18 28.32 22.59
CA THR A 700 4.79 29.23 21.50
C THR A 700 3.94 30.42 21.98
N LYS A 701 3.20 30.25 23.08
CA LYS A 701 2.43 31.36 23.69
C LYS A 701 3.33 32.52 24.15
N TYR A 702 4.53 32.23 24.60
CA TYR A 702 5.47 33.18 25.15
C TYR A 702 6.60 33.57 24.21
N ALA A 703 6.78 32.79 23.14
CA ALA A 703 7.83 33.04 22.15
C ALA A 703 7.63 34.38 21.44
N THR A 704 8.73 35.07 21.15
CA THR A 704 8.70 36.33 20.38
C THR A 704 9.99 36.51 19.61
N PHE A 705 9.90 37.11 18.44
CA PHE A 705 11.06 37.51 17.64
C PHE A 705 11.31 39.02 17.69
N ASP A 706 10.56 39.71 18.52
CA ASP A 706 10.81 41.14 18.76
C ASP A 706 12.11 41.29 19.55
N ARG A 707 13.07 42.00 18.99
CA ARG A 707 14.34 42.32 19.62
C ARG A 707 14.44 43.80 19.82
N LYS A 708 14.71 44.21 21.07
CA LYS A 708 14.96 45.64 21.40
C LYS A 708 16.43 45.84 21.59
N TYR A 709 16.98 46.77 20.86
CA TYR A 709 18.37 47.18 21.07
C TYR A 709 18.55 47.90 22.42
N THR A 710 19.47 47.41 23.23
CA THR A 710 19.93 48.07 24.45
C THR A 710 21.33 48.63 24.21
N GLY A 711 21.51 49.94 24.40
CA GLY A 711 22.78 50.60 24.18
C GLY A 711 23.87 50.08 25.13
N ILE A 712 25.10 50.05 24.65
CA ILE A 712 26.26 49.68 25.46
C ILE A 712 26.35 50.64 26.67
N ALA A 713 26.60 50.05 27.85
CA ALA A 713 26.70 50.79 29.09
C ALA A 713 27.89 51.77 29.05
N LYS A 714 27.65 53.04 29.44
CA LYS A 714 28.64 54.09 29.42
C LYS A 714 29.54 54.10 30.69
N TYR A 715 29.03 53.56 31.77
CA TYR A 715 29.69 53.58 33.07
C TYR A 715 30.18 52.18 33.44
N PRO A 716 31.35 52.13 34.22
CA PRO A 716 31.91 50.84 34.62
C PRO A 716 30.98 50.10 35.60
N ALA A 717 31.04 48.79 35.56
CA ALA A 717 30.38 47.91 36.52
C ALA A 717 31.28 47.81 37.81
N VAL A 718 30.63 47.49 38.92
CA VAL A 718 31.26 47.03 40.13
C VAL A 718 30.89 45.63 40.44
N THR A 719 31.84 44.72 40.52
CA THR A 719 31.60 43.30 40.79
C THR A 719 31.91 42.99 42.27
N ARG A 720 31.06 42.12 42.87
CA ARG A 720 31.21 41.57 44.19
C ARG A 720 31.06 40.08 44.17
N ASP A 721 32.08 39.36 44.59
CA ASP A 721 32.01 37.91 44.73
C ASP A 721 31.68 37.56 46.18
N ILE A 722 30.72 36.64 46.33
CA ILE A 722 30.35 36.08 47.64
C ILE A 722 30.45 34.58 47.61
N SER A 723 31.06 34.01 48.64
CA SER A 723 31.05 32.57 48.86
C SER A 723 30.27 32.26 50.13
N MET A 724 29.37 31.32 50.07
CA MET A 724 28.38 31.02 51.09
C MET A 724 28.34 29.55 51.41
N VAL A 725 28.10 29.21 52.66
CA VAL A 725 27.85 27.84 53.12
C VAL A 725 26.38 27.73 53.53
N MET A 726 25.66 26.76 53.03
CA MET A 726 24.26 26.62 53.24
C MET A 726 23.82 25.16 53.36
N PRO A 727 22.67 24.85 54.01
CA PRO A 727 22.06 23.55 53.96
C PRO A 727 21.79 23.09 52.50
N LYS A 728 21.96 21.80 52.23
CA LYS A 728 21.74 21.24 50.85
C LYS A 728 20.35 21.42 50.33
N GLU A 729 19.36 21.48 51.23
CA GLU A 729 17.93 21.62 50.94
C GLU A 729 17.61 23.00 50.33
N ILE A 730 18.40 24.04 50.62
CA ILE A 730 18.22 25.34 50.01
C ILE A 730 18.71 25.29 48.55
N LEU A 731 17.83 25.60 47.65
CA LEU A 731 18.13 25.61 46.22
C LEU A 731 18.89 26.86 45.81
N ALA A 732 19.75 26.77 44.80
CA ALA A 732 20.46 27.93 44.23
C ALA A 732 19.45 29.00 43.78
N GLY A 733 18.32 28.64 43.18
CA GLY A 733 17.26 29.57 42.77
C GLY A 733 16.70 30.41 43.94
N GLN A 734 16.59 29.85 45.14
CA GLN A 734 16.15 30.63 46.32
C GLN A 734 17.18 31.70 46.73
N VAL A 735 18.46 31.41 46.51
CA VAL A 735 19.53 32.44 46.71
C VAL A 735 19.41 33.49 45.61
N GLU A 736 19.18 33.09 44.38
CA GLU A 736 19.03 33.98 43.24
C GLU A 736 17.84 34.92 43.42
N GLU A 737 16.68 34.41 43.88
CA GLU A 737 15.51 35.23 44.23
C GLU A 737 15.83 36.31 45.28
N VAL A 738 16.65 35.99 46.28
CA VAL A 738 17.10 36.98 47.27
C VAL A 738 17.99 38.02 46.62
N ILE A 739 18.94 37.61 45.77
CA ILE A 739 19.83 38.51 45.05
C ILE A 739 19.00 39.47 44.19
N GLU A 740 18.06 38.98 43.43
CA GLU A 740 17.17 39.78 42.58
C GLU A 740 16.31 40.76 43.43
N ALA A 741 15.64 40.23 44.45
CA ALA A 741 14.74 41.03 45.27
C ALA A 741 15.44 42.11 46.12
N LYS A 742 16.71 41.89 46.56
CA LYS A 742 17.45 42.76 47.46
C LYS A 742 18.58 43.54 46.81
N GLY A 743 19.00 43.13 45.59
CA GLY A 743 20.09 43.81 44.86
C GLY A 743 19.77 45.26 44.44
N GLY A 744 18.49 45.59 44.30
CA GLY A 744 18.01 46.93 44.02
C GLY A 744 18.21 47.39 42.58
N ALA A 745 18.03 48.71 42.34
CA ALA A 745 17.98 49.27 40.97
C ALA A 745 19.30 49.20 40.21
N TYR A 746 20.41 48.96 40.88
CA TYR A 746 21.75 48.92 40.29
C TYR A 746 22.21 47.46 40.00
N LEU A 747 21.49 46.45 40.41
CA LEU A 747 21.81 45.07 40.08
C LEU A 747 21.69 44.88 38.56
N GLU A 748 22.78 44.53 37.90
CA GLU A 748 22.82 44.30 36.45
C GLU A 748 22.69 42.80 36.14
N SER A 749 23.47 41.98 36.81
CA SER A 749 23.53 40.55 36.64
C SER A 749 24.18 39.82 37.82
N TYR A 750 24.00 38.52 37.88
CA TYR A 750 24.71 37.65 38.82
C TYR A 750 24.98 36.33 38.14
N ALA A 751 26.01 35.60 38.56
CA ALA A 751 26.40 34.31 38.05
C ALA A 751 26.89 33.39 39.16
N LEU A 752 26.40 32.19 39.23
CA LEU A 752 26.97 31.12 40.04
C LEU A 752 28.19 30.57 39.31
N PHE A 753 29.37 30.69 39.93
CA PHE A 753 30.61 30.26 39.29
C PHE A 753 31.33 29.13 40.03
N ASP A 754 30.91 28.79 41.27
CA ASP A 754 31.47 27.63 41.98
C ASP A 754 30.42 26.98 42.88
N VAL A 755 30.44 25.66 42.88
CA VAL A 755 29.65 24.80 43.76
C VAL A 755 30.61 23.76 44.38
N TYR A 756 30.74 23.80 45.68
CA TYR A 756 31.66 22.89 46.36
C TYR A 756 30.94 22.08 47.46
N GLU A 757 31.09 20.76 47.35
CA GLU A 757 30.63 19.77 48.33
C GLU A 757 31.81 18.83 48.66
N GLY A 758 32.54 19.09 49.69
CA GLY A 758 33.71 18.29 50.02
C GLY A 758 34.04 18.27 51.51
N ALA A 759 35.17 17.67 51.88
CA ALA A 759 35.59 17.41 53.26
C ALA A 759 35.74 18.66 54.12
N GLN A 760 35.86 19.82 53.50
CA GLN A 760 35.96 21.11 54.22
C GLN A 760 34.59 21.72 54.60
N ILE A 761 33.51 21.14 54.14
CA ILE A 761 32.15 21.61 54.42
C ILE A 761 31.46 20.56 55.31
N LYS A 762 30.70 21.06 56.28
CA LYS A 762 29.91 20.23 57.21
C LYS A 762 28.97 19.27 56.43
N ALA A 763 28.87 18.05 56.89
CA ALA A 763 27.92 17.09 56.31
C ALA A 763 26.48 17.67 56.29
N GLY A 764 25.78 17.55 55.14
CA GLY A 764 24.45 18.15 54.92
C GLY A 764 24.49 19.59 54.43
N TYR A 765 25.68 20.16 54.20
CA TYR A 765 25.87 21.54 53.68
C TYR A 765 26.60 21.52 52.34
N LYS A 766 26.44 22.58 51.57
CA LYS A 766 27.13 22.91 50.31
C LYS A 766 27.65 24.35 50.35
N SER A 767 28.65 24.63 49.55
CA SER A 767 29.12 26.03 49.34
C SER A 767 28.75 26.45 47.94
N LEU A 768 28.18 27.65 47.82
CA LEU A 768 27.90 28.29 46.52
C LEU A 768 28.69 29.61 46.48
N ALA A 769 29.24 29.93 45.31
CA ALA A 769 29.90 31.22 45.08
C ALA A 769 29.25 31.95 43.89
N TYR A 770 28.83 33.18 44.16
CA TYR A 770 28.22 34.04 43.17
C TYR A 770 29.05 35.27 42.92
N SER A 771 29.16 35.64 41.64
CA SER A 771 29.64 36.93 41.19
C SER A 771 28.45 37.82 40.89
N ILE A 772 28.33 38.94 41.61
CA ILE A 772 27.17 39.87 41.50
C ILE A 772 27.68 41.18 40.91
N VAL A 773 27.04 41.62 39.82
CA VAL A 773 27.47 42.82 39.06
C VAL A 773 26.46 43.93 39.27
N PHE A 774 26.97 45.09 39.66
CA PHE A 774 26.18 46.30 39.83
C PHE A 774 26.61 47.40 38.84
N ARG A 775 25.66 48.10 38.27
CA ARG A 775 25.91 49.19 37.35
C ARG A 775 24.78 50.22 37.35
N ALA A 776 25.11 51.50 37.31
CA ALA A 776 24.14 52.55 37.03
C ALA A 776 24.19 52.98 35.58
N LYS A 777 23.07 53.41 35.03
CA LYS A 777 22.90 53.82 33.63
C LYS A 777 23.38 55.28 33.38
N ASP A 778 23.43 56.08 34.45
CA ASP A 778 23.58 57.52 34.41
C ASP A 778 24.85 58.05 35.17
N LYS A 779 25.50 57.18 35.95
CA LYS A 779 26.68 57.58 36.76
C LYS A 779 27.62 56.37 37.03
N THR A 780 28.81 56.69 37.49
CA THR A 780 29.69 55.69 38.14
C THR A 780 29.20 55.48 39.58
N LEU A 781 29.05 54.20 39.97
CA LEU A 781 28.61 53.82 41.31
C LEU A 781 29.71 54.14 42.35
N GLU A 782 29.30 54.65 43.52
CA GLU A 782 30.16 54.76 44.69
C GLU A 782 30.15 53.40 45.45
N ASP A 783 31.25 53.12 46.12
CA ASP A 783 31.43 51.87 46.88
C ASP A 783 30.39 51.76 48.05
N ALA A 784 29.97 52.83 48.61
CA ALA A 784 28.88 52.86 49.62
C ALA A 784 27.54 52.36 49.09
N GLU A 785 27.16 52.69 47.85
CA GLU A 785 25.87 52.29 47.24
C GLU A 785 25.82 50.76 46.95
N VAL A 786 26.99 50.22 46.53
CA VAL A 786 27.12 48.76 46.30
C VAL A 786 27.18 48.02 47.64
N THR A 787 27.86 48.57 48.63
CA THR A 787 27.94 47.99 49.99
C THR A 787 26.54 47.88 50.61
N GLU A 788 25.73 48.94 50.54
CA GLU A 788 24.33 48.90 51.03
C GLU A 788 23.48 47.85 50.39
N ALA A 789 23.59 47.61 49.04
CA ALA A 789 22.89 46.56 48.32
C ALA A 789 23.38 45.19 48.79
N MET A 790 24.70 45.02 48.92
CA MET A 790 25.26 43.76 49.42
C MET A 790 24.82 43.42 50.84
N GLU A 791 24.83 44.43 51.77
CA GLU A 791 24.37 44.24 53.14
C GLU A 791 22.87 43.75 53.17
N ARG A 792 21.98 44.30 52.35
CA ARG A 792 20.61 43.86 52.24
C ARG A 792 20.51 42.39 51.77
N ILE A 793 21.31 42.01 50.77
CA ILE A 793 21.37 40.63 50.28
C ILE A 793 21.84 39.72 51.42
N LEU A 794 23.01 39.99 51.99
CA LEU A 794 23.64 39.17 53.04
C LEU A 794 22.76 38.98 54.25
N LYS A 795 22.17 40.07 54.75
CA LYS A 795 21.26 40.00 55.88
C LYS A 795 20.05 39.12 55.65
N THR A 796 19.53 39.11 54.42
CA THR A 796 18.39 38.25 54.04
C THR A 796 18.83 36.79 53.95
N LEU A 797 19.99 36.52 53.40
CA LEU A 797 20.56 35.18 53.32
C LEU A 797 20.89 34.59 54.68
N GLU A 798 21.48 35.41 55.58
CA GLU A 798 21.67 35.02 57.00
C GLU A 798 20.38 34.60 57.68
N GLY A 799 19.31 35.32 57.40
CA GLY A 799 17.93 34.95 57.88
C GLY A 799 17.42 33.61 57.42
N MET A 800 17.98 33.11 56.33
CA MET A 800 17.67 31.77 55.80
C MET A 800 18.64 30.67 56.33
N GLY A 801 19.60 31.02 57.20
CA GLY A 801 20.61 30.11 57.74
C GLY A 801 21.79 29.90 56.82
N ILE A 802 22.01 30.84 55.90
CA ILE A 802 23.18 30.84 54.94
C ILE A 802 24.28 31.70 55.54
N GLU A 803 25.49 31.13 55.65
CA GLU A 803 26.62 31.82 56.25
C GLU A 803 27.69 32.15 55.20
N LEU A 804 28.31 33.32 55.30
CA LEU A 804 29.45 33.65 54.47
C LEU A 804 30.63 32.71 54.78
N ARG A 805 31.24 32.15 53.76
CA ARG A 805 32.47 31.36 53.91
C ARG A 805 33.65 32.38 54.12
N LYS A 806 34.34 32.28 55.26
CA LYS A 806 35.49 33.08 55.57
C LYS A 806 36.77 32.59 54.89
#